data_262fce4568684b981aac6a99c6e166a3
#
_entry.id   262fce4568684b981aac6a99c6e166a3
#
_cell.length_a   1.000
_cell.length_b   1.000
_cell.length_c   1.000
_cell.angle_alpha   90.00
_cell.angle_beta   90.00
_cell.angle_gamma   90.00
#
_symmetry.space_group_name_H-M   'P 1'
#
loop_
_entity.id
_entity.type
_entity.pdbx_description
1 polymer ?
#
loop_
_entity_poly.entity_id
_entity_poly.type
_entity_poly.pdbx_seq_one_letter_code
_entity_poly.pdbx_strand_id
1 'polypeptide(L)'
;MPELSRRSFLKGTAAGALGLAAMSMFKPGESHAEDSQSVKWDLEADVVVIGAGGAGLPAALKAQADGASVIIVDANWDVGGHAAVSEGYLHNGAYMSVQQKYGVRDSADLYYFDHTRGVPNTTRYNERAVVRSTANAMHESYEFFIAKGLVVQDREPYKHDYYKALDNANEPESVPRQTYADASQWENMYTGTAVCGIGVTRPLEKSLRDGGAKFLLNYHMDSLYREGGRVTGVQASYTPHIMPGQSEPLKSFFTDGNIDMTQPTVNIKAKKGVIICTGGSVGNEAFRTMFDPRLGPEFDGLGGMPFSDQDASGELAAMRIGAALGTMAAYANNSGGWLTTPSRFGCRYGYGKGFSEYSKVWPLVRANGIKPDFDSLVIVNMLGQRCGNEDKYNTSKYVEDRFDFFDTALASVFIDPDGDGNAQCFGGPLWAIFDAGAAERNDWNMVQGVVDYEGGYAFKADTLEELAKAVINKYYENIHMDPAILVETIRRYNAAVEAGVDDDWGKKSLGYKIEKGPFYALWAMPSLHDTLAGLRVNKDYQVLDLDAKPIPGLFCAGESSGAMRIHGLGRCMTGGYIAGRAAASVDENGLATASTDLDPKFAGMETNDLTVIRNRYDVTFMPGSEAAAKAAADSAVGAAESKAGDTYVGTSDNGMGGPVQVQISVNDKKITDIKILKQSETPGIGDVAFEPLIKSALEKQSPELDAVTGATITSKAFCEALTKAMVKAGLIAQ
;
A
#
# COMPACT_ATOMS: atom_id res chain seq x y z
N MET A 1 -33.33 29.14 -22.12
CA MET A 1 -32.44 28.13 -21.54
C MET A 1 -32.97 27.79 -20.18
N PRO A 2 -33.49 26.60 -19.92
CA PRO A 2 -33.95 26.23 -18.59
C PRO A 2 -32.73 25.62 -17.84
N GLU A 3 -32.48 26.16 -16.66
CA GLU A 3 -31.53 25.64 -15.70
C GLU A 3 -31.89 24.19 -15.33
N LEU A 4 -31.07 23.24 -15.70
CA LEU A 4 -31.14 21.88 -15.19
C LEU A 4 -30.61 21.88 -13.75
N SER A 5 -31.56 21.92 -12.83
CA SER A 5 -31.27 21.88 -11.40
C SER A 5 -30.85 20.47 -10.99
N ARG A 6 -29.83 20.36 -10.12
CA ARG A 6 -29.36 19.13 -9.45
C ARG A 6 -30.46 18.26 -8.82
N ARG A 7 -31.72 18.72 -8.84
CA ARG A 7 -32.90 18.01 -8.32
C ARG A 7 -33.53 17.00 -9.29
N SER A 8 -33.17 17.03 -10.58
CA SER A 8 -33.71 16.08 -11.56
C SER A 8 -32.98 14.73 -11.58
N PHE A 9 -31.73 14.71 -11.13
CA PHE A 9 -30.91 13.50 -11.06
C PHE A 9 -31.37 12.49 -9.98
N LEU A 10 -32.08 12.96 -8.96
CA LEU A 10 -32.50 12.15 -7.79
C LEU A 10 -33.86 11.46 -7.94
N LYS A 11 -34.50 11.49 -9.11
CA LYS A 11 -35.88 10.93 -9.27
C LYS A 11 -35.93 9.61 -10.04
N GLY A 12 -34.79 9.05 -10.49
CA GLY A 12 -34.75 7.86 -11.37
C GLY A 12 -34.43 6.51 -10.70
N THR A 13 -34.01 6.47 -9.42
CA THR A 13 -33.50 5.21 -8.81
C THR A 13 -34.36 4.76 -7.64
N ALA A 14 -35.48 4.09 -7.94
CA ALA A 14 -36.35 3.46 -6.93
C ALA A 14 -36.11 1.95 -6.75
N ALA A 15 -34.89 1.42 -7.01
CA ALA A 15 -34.57 0.01 -6.84
C ALA A 15 -33.23 -0.31 -6.16
N GLY A 16 -32.52 0.69 -5.63
CA GLY A 16 -31.27 0.50 -4.86
C GLY A 16 -31.36 1.01 -3.41
N ALA A 17 -32.55 1.03 -2.81
CA ALA A 17 -32.89 1.85 -1.64
C ALA A 17 -32.50 1.27 -0.26
N LEU A 18 -31.51 0.39 -0.15
CA LEU A 18 -31.07 -0.11 1.19
C LEU A 18 -29.64 0.29 1.57
N GLY A 19 -28.85 0.82 0.64
CA GLY A 19 -27.52 1.38 0.95
C GLY A 19 -27.50 2.90 1.15
N LEU A 20 -28.57 3.61 0.75
CA LEU A 20 -28.65 5.07 0.73
C LEU A 20 -29.42 5.66 1.93
N ALA A 21 -30.03 4.84 2.77
CA ALA A 21 -30.77 5.34 3.94
C ALA A 21 -29.87 5.95 5.03
N ALA A 22 -28.58 5.60 5.06
CA ALA A 22 -27.63 6.21 5.98
C ALA A 22 -27.09 7.57 5.48
N MET A 23 -27.09 7.82 4.16
CA MET A 23 -26.58 9.09 3.59
C MET A 23 -27.61 10.24 3.58
N SER A 24 -28.90 9.98 3.77
CA SER A 24 -29.91 11.01 3.65
C SER A 24 -30.18 11.85 4.90
N MET A 25 -29.46 11.59 5.99
CA MET A 25 -29.56 12.40 7.22
C MET A 25 -28.43 13.40 7.43
N PHE A 26 -27.45 13.48 6.55
CA PHE A 26 -26.49 14.58 6.60
C PHE A 26 -27.11 15.87 6.08
N LYS A 27 -27.80 16.59 6.94
CA LYS A 27 -27.87 18.05 6.81
C LYS A 27 -26.43 18.54 6.96
N PRO A 28 -25.90 19.40 6.06
CA PRO A 28 -24.66 20.12 6.35
C PRO A 28 -24.95 20.96 7.60
N GLY A 29 -24.62 20.46 8.76
CA GLY A 29 -24.60 21.23 9.97
C GLY A 29 -23.62 22.36 9.77
N GLU A 30 -24.03 23.57 10.05
CA GLU A 30 -23.14 24.71 10.15
C GLU A 30 -21.97 24.30 11.04
N SER A 31 -20.73 24.41 10.52
CA SER A 31 -19.51 24.12 11.24
C SER A 31 -19.25 25.24 12.25
N HIS A 32 -19.98 25.21 13.34
CA HIS A 32 -19.54 25.91 14.53
C HIS A 32 -18.64 24.95 15.31
N ALA A 33 -17.40 25.35 15.60
CA ALA A 33 -16.70 24.85 16.75
C ALA A 33 -17.60 25.18 17.94
N GLU A 34 -18.47 24.25 18.35
CA GLU A 34 -19.34 24.47 19.49
C GLU A 34 -18.43 24.65 20.70
N ASP A 35 -18.63 25.82 21.36
CA ASP A 35 -17.93 26.15 22.59
C ASP A 35 -18.34 25.11 23.63
N SER A 36 -17.43 24.28 24.10
CA SER A 36 -17.71 23.13 24.98
C SER A 36 -18.27 23.53 26.34
N GLN A 37 -18.33 24.82 26.66
CA GLN A 37 -18.89 25.33 27.93
C GLN A 37 -20.37 25.00 28.16
N SER A 38 -21.14 24.64 27.12
CA SER A 38 -22.53 24.24 27.21
C SER A 38 -22.82 22.76 26.95
N VAL A 39 -21.79 21.95 26.62
CA VAL A 39 -21.99 20.55 26.26
C VAL A 39 -22.31 19.71 27.49
N LYS A 40 -23.42 18.99 27.41
CA LYS A 40 -23.71 17.92 28.36
C LYS A 40 -22.93 16.66 27.97
N TRP A 41 -21.95 16.30 28.75
CA TRP A 41 -21.17 15.10 28.55
C TRP A 41 -21.92 13.87 29.07
N ASP A 42 -22.01 12.83 28.22
CA ASP A 42 -22.65 11.55 28.56
C ASP A 42 -21.60 10.54 29.06
N LEU A 43 -20.39 10.62 28.54
CA LEU A 43 -19.25 9.77 28.87
C LEU A 43 -17.98 10.61 29.06
N GLU A 44 -17.01 10.05 29.78
CA GLU A 44 -15.76 10.73 30.08
C GLU A 44 -14.60 9.72 30.19
N ALA A 45 -13.44 10.05 29.60
CA ALA A 45 -12.18 9.34 29.80
C ALA A 45 -10.99 10.29 29.71
N ASP A 46 -9.79 9.84 30.09
CA ASP A 46 -8.57 10.61 29.85
C ASP A 46 -8.28 10.69 28.34
N VAL A 47 -8.33 9.57 27.67
CA VAL A 47 -8.10 9.46 26.22
C VAL A 47 -9.30 8.81 25.54
N VAL A 48 -9.77 9.44 24.47
CA VAL A 48 -10.81 8.90 23.60
C VAL A 48 -10.19 8.52 22.26
N VAL A 49 -10.31 7.25 21.87
CA VAL A 49 -9.77 6.73 20.61
C VAL A 49 -10.92 6.47 19.64
N ILE A 50 -10.83 7.04 18.44
CA ILE A 50 -11.84 6.88 17.40
C ILE A 50 -11.32 5.89 16.36
N GLY A 51 -12.01 4.75 16.27
CA GLY A 51 -11.61 3.60 15.45
C GLY A 51 -10.86 2.54 16.24
N ALA A 52 -11.39 1.32 16.28
CA ALA A 52 -10.84 0.15 16.96
C ALA A 52 -10.07 -0.77 16.00
N GLY A 53 -9.38 -0.19 15.02
CA GLY A 53 -8.59 -0.91 14.01
C GLY A 53 -7.12 -1.08 14.36
N GLY A 54 -6.29 -1.34 13.32
CA GLY A 54 -4.85 -1.62 13.42
C GLY A 54 -3.99 -0.50 14.01
N ALA A 55 -4.51 0.72 14.16
CA ALA A 55 -3.84 1.84 14.84
C ALA A 55 -4.51 2.17 16.17
N GLY A 56 -5.85 2.11 16.23
CA GLY A 56 -6.59 2.52 17.42
C GLY A 56 -6.42 1.57 18.61
N LEU A 57 -6.44 0.25 18.39
CA LEU A 57 -6.18 -0.71 19.46
C LEU A 57 -4.76 -0.54 20.05
N PRO A 58 -3.68 -0.43 19.24
CA PRO A 58 -2.35 -0.07 19.72
C PRO A 58 -2.29 1.24 20.51
N ALA A 59 -2.96 2.30 20.02
CA ALA A 59 -3.00 3.60 20.66
C ALA A 59 -3.69 3.53 22.05
N ALA A 60 -4.87 2.91 22.08
CA ALA A 60 -5.61 2.70 23.31
C ALA A 60 -4.81 1.89 24.34
N LEU A 61 -4.17 0.80 23.88
CA LEU A 61 -3.41 -0.11 24.73
C LEU A 61 -2.18 0.58 25.35
N LYS A 62 -1.49 1.41 24.57
CA LYS A 62 -0.36 2.18 25.08
C LYS A 62 -0.82 3.28 26.04
N ALA A 63 -1.86 4.02 25.71
CA ALA A 63 -2.42 5.04 26.61
C ALA A 63 -2.88 4.42 27.93
N GLN A 64 -3.54 3.27 27.91
CA GLN A 64 -3.94 2.53 29.11
C GLN A 64 -2.72 2.06 29.93
N ALA A 65 -1.70 1.53 29.26
CA ALA A 65 -0.47 1.09 29.94
C ALA A 65 0.29 2.24 30.60
N ASP A 66 0.14 3.47 30.08
CA ASP A 66 0.70 4.70 30.67
C ASP A 66 -0.26 5.35 31.70
N GLY A 67 -1.29 4.61 32.14
CA GLY A 67 -2.18 4.98 33.25
C GLY A 67 -3.38 5.84 32.89
N ALA A 68 -3.68 6.04 31.59
CA ALA A 68 -4.87 6.76 31.17
C ALA A 68 -6.11 5.85 31.20
N SER A 69 -7.27 6.37 31.63
CA SER A 69 -8.56 5.77 31.35
C SER A 69 -8.90 5.95 29.87
N VAL A 70 -9.43 4.89 29.21
CA VAL A 70 -9.64 4.89 27.74
C VAL A 70 -11.06 4.48 27.40
N ILE A 71 -11.67 5.25 26.50
CA ILE A 71 -12.88 4.87 25.74
C ILE A 71 -12.49 4.76 24.27
N ILE A 72 -12.83 3.61 23.66
CA ILE A 72 -12.68 3.37 22.22
C ILE A 72 -14.05 3.46 21.59
N VAL A 73 -14.19 4.29 20.54
CA VAL A 73 -15.42 4.47 19.76
C VAL A 73 -15.19 3.86 18.38
N ASP A 74 -16.12 3.04 17.92
CA ASP A 74 -16.07 2.48 16.56
C ASP A 74 -17.46 2.47 15.91
N ALA A 75 -17.50 2.86 14.65
CA ALA A 75 -18.73 2.83 13.86
C ALA A 75 -19.20 1.41 13.58
N ASN A 76 -18.28 0.43 13.63
CA ASN A 76 -18.58 -0.96 13.42
C ASN A 76 -19.16 -1.63 14.69
N TRP A 77 -19.82 -2.75 14.47
CA TRP A 77 -20.38 -3.63 15.51
C TRP A 77 -19.32 -4.45 16.25
N ASP A 78 -18.12 -4.55 15.67
CA ASP A 78 -16.99 -5.33 16.20
C ASP A 78 -15.66 -4.62 15.91
N VAL A 79 -14.63 -4.93 16.66
CA VAL A 79 -13.31 -4.32 16.50
C VAL A 79 -12.53 -4.94 15.34
N GLY A 80 -11.58 -4.18 14.83
CA GLY A 80 -10.59 -4.65 13.88
C GLY A 80 -10.57 -3.90 12.56
N GLY A 81 -11.72 -3.42 12.07
CA GLY A 81 -11.81 -2.71 10.79
C GLY A 81 -11.09 -3.45 9.66
N HIS A 82 -10.40 -2.73 8.78
CA HIS A 82 -9.63 -3.32 7.68
C HIS A 82 -8.55 -4.30 8.18
N ALA A 83 -7.93 -4.03 9.32
CA ALA A 83 -6.91 -4.90 9.88
C ALA A 83 -7.40 -6.34 10.14
N ALA A 84 -8.67 -6.51 10.58
CA ALA A 84 -9.23 -7.83 10.87
C ALA A 84 -9.37 -8.74 9.64
N VAL A 85 -9.50 -8.17 8.44
CA VAL A 85 -9.61 -8.91 7.17
C VAL A 85 -8.29 -8.96 6.40
N SER A 86 -7.23 -8.36 6.92
CA SER A 86 -5.90 -8.37 6.31
C SER A 86 -5.19 -9.71 6.49
N GLU A 87 -4.09 -9.90 5.76
CA GLU A 87 -3.23 -11.09 5.90
C GLU A 87 -2.43 -11.12 7.21
N GLY A 88 -2.53 -10.07 8.03
CA GLY A 88 -1.80 -9.97 9.29
C GLY A 88 -0.29 -9.81 9.10
N TYR A 89 0.11 -9.19 7.99
CA TYR A 89 1.51 -8.85 7.73
C TYR A 89 1.96 -7.73 8.65
N LEU A 90 3.03 -7.98 9.38
CA LEU A 90 3.68 -7.02 10.25
C LEU A 90 4.97 -6.57 9.56
N HIS A 91 4.96 -5.37 9.02
CA HIS A 91 6.13 -4.76 8.38
C HIS A 91 6.91 -3.94 9.43
N ASN A 92 7.27 -4.59 10.51
CA ASN A 92 8.06 -4.01 11.56
C ASN A 92 9.56 -4.27 11.31
N GLY A 93 10.42 -3.47 11.93
CA GLY A 93 11.87 -3.57 11.74
C GLY A 93 12.64 -3.08 12.95
N ALA A 94 13.84 -2.56 12.70
CA ALA A 94 14.75 -2.04 13.71
C ALA A 94 15.22 -3.07 14.73
N TYR A 95 15.49 -4.30 14.25
CA TYR A 95 16.13 -5.37 15.03
C TYR A 95 15.23 -6.02 16.09
N MET A 96 13.98 -6.28 15.77
CA MET A 96 13.02 -6.99 16.64
C MET A 96 13.54 -8.37 17.07
N SER A 97 12.96 -8.91 18.16
CA SER A 97 13.32 -10.23 18.70
C SER A 97 13.28 -11.36 17.66
N VAL A 98 12.32 -11.35 16.76
CA VAL A 98 12.23 -12.32 15.65
C VAL A 98 13.39 -12.16 14.66
N GLN A 99 13.80 -10.93 14.33
CA GLN A 99 14.98 -10.68 13.50
C GLN A 99 16.24 -11.19 14.19
N GLN A 100 16.39 -10.92 15.48
CA GLN A 100 17.51 -11.43 16.29
C GLN A 100 17.59 -12.95 16.27
N LYS A 101 16.44 -13.62 16.48
CA LYS A 101 16.33 -15.08 16.47
C LYS A 101 16.86 -15.71 15.17
N TYR A 102 16.62 -15.08 14.04
CA TYR A 102 17.02 -15.58 12.73
C TYR A 102 18.29 -14.91 12.18
N GLY A 103 19.02 -14.16 13.01
CA GLY A 103 20.30 -13.56 12.62
C GLY A 103 20.17 -12.41 11.58
N VAL A 104 18.98 -11.84 11.41
CA VAL A 104 18.75 -10.68 10.55
C VAL A 104 19.28 -9.42 11.23
N ARG A 105 20.22 -8.74 10.58
CA ARG A 105 20.79 -7.47 11.09
C ARG A 105 19.91 -6.31 10.65
N ASP A 106 19.48 -5.48 11.60
CA ASP A 106 18.67 -4.30 11.38
C ASP A 106 18.91 -3.26 12.48
N SER A 107 18.46 -2.02 12.25
CA SER A 107 18.50 -0.96 13.24
C SER A 107 17.47 0.12 12.96
N ALA A 108 17.20 0.98 13.93
CA ALA A 108 16.36 2.17 13.74
C ALA A 108 16.92 3.10 12.65
N ASP A 109 18.25 3.21 12.52
CA ASP A 109 18.89 4.03 11.50
C ASP A 109 18.72 3.43 10.09
N LEU A 110 18.87 2.12 9.94
CA LEU A 110 18.60 1.43 8.65
C LEU A 110 17.13 1.56 8.26
N TYR A 111 16.22 1.37 9.23
CA TYR A 111 14.79 1.55 8.96
C TYR A 111 14.47 2.98 8.50
N TYR A 112 14.98 3.99 9.21
CA TYR A 112 14.81 5.39 8.85
C TYR A 112 15.36 5.68 7.45
N PHE A 113 16.55 5.17 7.15
CA PHE A 113 17.20 5.41 5.90
C PHE A 113 16.44 4.79 4.72
N ASP A 114 16.03 3.53 4.85
CA ASP A 114 15.25 2.82 3.83
C ASP A 114 13.94 3.57 3.51
N HIS A 115 13.28 4.12 4.54
CA HIS A 115 12.01 4.81 4.37
C HIS A 115 12.11 6.33 4.12
N THR A 116 13.30 6.87 3.97
CA THR A 116 13.50 8.28 3.58
C THR A 116 14.29 8.46 2.29
N ARG A 117 15.07 7.45 1.88
CA ARG A 117 15.92 7.52 0.71
C ARG A 117 15.88 6.27 -0.19
N GLY A 118 15.54 5.11 0.38
CA GLY A 118 15.71 3.84 -0.28
C GLY A 118 14.82 3.61 -1.51
N VAL A 119 13.66 4.25 -1.59
CA VAL A 119 12.71 4.08 -2.70
C VAL A 119 12.28 5.45 -3.23
N PRO A 120 12.90 5.95 -4.33
CA PRO A 120 12.75 7.32 -4.79
C PRO A 120 11.30 7.79 -4.97
N ASN A 121 10.43 6.94 -5.50
CA ASN A 121 9.06 7.35 -5.82
C ASN A 121 8.10 7.33 -4.63
N THR A 122 8.35 6.53 -3.61
CA THR A 122 7.47 6.39 -2.45
C THR A 122 7.96 7.19 -1.24
N THR A 123 9.25 7.16 -0.96
CA THR A 123 9.81 7.72 0.28
C THR A 123 9.97 9.24 0.27
N ARG A 124 10.01 9.87 -0.91
CA ARG A 124 10.15 11.33 -1.02
C ARG A 124 9.00 12.11 -0.38
N TYR A 125 7.82 11.50 -0.24
CA TYR A 125 6.65 12.12 0.36
C TYR A 125 6.58 11.94 1.88
N ASN A 126 7.44 11.11 2.46
CA ASN A 126 7.42 10.82 3.88
C ASN A 126 7.93 12.03 4.70
N GLU A 127 7.20 12.36 5.77
CA GLU A 127 7.62 13.35 6.75
C GLU A 127 8.78 12.80 7.59
N ARG A 128 9.99 13.30 7.37
CA ARG A 128 11.22 12.74 7.94
C ARG A 128 11.21 12.67 9.46
N ALA A 129 10.64 13.66 10.14
CA ALA A 129 10.54 13.66 11.59
C ALA A 129 9.63 12.54 12.10
N VAL A 130 8.54 12.26 11.38
CA VAL A 130 7.61 11.16 11.71
C VAL A 130 8.26 9.80 11.42
N VAL A 131 8.94 9.66 10.28
CA VAL A 131 9.69 8.42 9.99
C VAL A 131 10.74 8.15 11.04
N ARG A 132 11.45 9.20 11.53
CA ARG A 132 12.45 9.04 12.59
C ARG A 132 11.83 8.57 13.90
N SER A 133 10.75 9.21 14.36
CA SER A 133 10.06 8.78 15.58
C SER A 133 9.50 7.37 15.48
N THR A 134 8.97 7.01 14.31
CA THR A 134 8.49 5.65 14.03
C THR A 134 9.63 4.65 14.06
N ALA A 135 10.75 4.93 13.38
CA ALA A 135 11.94 4.07 13.40
C ALA A 135 12.48 3.84 14.83
N ASN A 136 12.51 4.91 15.62
CA ASN A 136 12.96 4.85 17.01
C ASN A 136 12.05 3.98 17.89
N ALA A 137 10.74 4.02 17.64
CA ALA A 137 9.76 3.29 18.43
C ALA A 137 9.45 1.88 17.90
N MET A 138 9.93 1.51 16.69
CA MET A 138 9.51 0.30 15.99
C MET A 138 9.79 -0.97 16.78
N HIS A 139 11.02 -1.15 17.27
CA HIS A 139 11.41 -2.29 18.08
C HIS A 139 10.66 -2.30 19.42
N GLU A 140 10.70 -1.17 20.16
CA GLU A 140 10.01 -1.04 21.44
C GLU A 140 8.52 -1.39 21.35
N SER A 141 7.83 -0.85 20.35
CA SER A 141 6.40 -1.09 20.16
C SER A 141 6.10 -2.56 19.81
N TYR A 142 6.94 -3.19 19.00
CA TYR A 142 6.78 -4.61 18.65
C TYR A 142 6.86 -5.49 19.90
N GLU A 143 7.91 -5.32 20.73
CA GLU A 143 8.08 -6.10 21.97
C GLU A 143 6.96 -5.82 22.99
N PHE A 144 6.48 -4.56 23.03
CA PHE A 144 5.32 -4.21 23.84
C PHE A 144 4.07 -5.01 23.44
N PHE A 145 3.79 -5.14 22.13
CA PHE A 145 2.61 -5.88 21.67
C PHE A 145 2.76 -7.39 21.91
N ILE A 146 3.95 -7.95 21.74
CA ILE A 146 4.25 -9.35 22.14
C ILE A 146 3.94 -9.55 23.63
N ALA A 147 4.41 -8.66 24.49
CA ALA A 147 4.13 -8.72 25.93
C ALA A 147 2.64 -8.54 26.28
N LYS A 148 1.85 -7.99 25.36
CA LYS A 148 0.39 -7.81 25.47
C LYS A 148 -0.44 -8.91 24.77
N GLY A 149 0.22 -9.99 24.36
CA GLY A 149 -0.44 -11.19 23.84
C GLY A 149 -0.45 -11.35 22.33
N LEU A 150 0.19 -10.44 21.56
CA LEU A 150 0.43 -10.65 20.15
C LEU A 150 1.34 -11.87 19.96
N VAL A 151 0.91 -12.84 19.19
CA VAL A 151 1.72 -14.00 18.81
C VAL A 151 2.12 -13.85 17.35
N VAL A 152 3.40 -14.01 17.07
CA VAL A 152 3.94 -13.99 15.72
C VAL A 152 4.35 -15.39 15.31
N GLN A 153 4.07 -15.76 14.06
CA GLN A 153 4.47 -17.05 13.52
C GLN A 153 5.98 -17.25 13.61
N ASP A 154 6.39 -18.41 14.08
CA ASP A 154 7.80 -18.75 14.25
C ASP A 154 8.43 -19.15 12.91
N ARG A 155 8.84 -18.14 12.15
CA ARG A 155 9.54 -18.30 10.88
C ARG A 155 10.46 -17.13 10.61
N GLU A 156 11.46 -17.37 9.76
CA GLU A 156 12.36 -16.31 9.32
C GLU A 156 11.60 -15.16 8.69
N PRO A 157 11.88 -13.89 9.10
CA PRO A 157 11.35 -12.72 8.41
C PRO A 157 11.78 -12.72 6.94
N TYR A 158 10.91 -12.33 6.05
CA TYR A 158 11.25 -12.29 4.64
C TYR A 158 11.18 -10.87 4.06
N LYS A 159 11.79 -10.71 2.89
CA LYS A 159 11.69 -9.50 2.10
C LYS A 159 10.34 -9.47 1.42
N HIS A 160 9.59 -8.41 1.61
CA HIS A 160 8.32 -8.23 0.92
C HIS A 160 8.54 -8.10 -0.59
N ASP A 161 7.72 -8.77 -1.39
CA ASP A 161 7.81 -8.70 -2.85
C ASP A 161 7.63 -7.27 -3.39
N TYR A 162 6.91 -6.43 -2.65
CA TYR A 162 6.81 -4.99 -2.91
C TYR A 162 8.16 -4.29 -2.91
N TYR A 163 9.02 -4.58 -1.94
CA TYR A 163 10.36 -4.01 -1.89
C TYR A 163 11.29 -4.62 -2.95
N LYS A 164 11.04 -5.87 -3.37
CA LYS A 164 11.75 -6.47 -4.51
C LYS A 164 11.35 -5.85 -5.84
N ALA A 165 10.10 -5.43 -6.00
CA ALA A 165 9.63 -4.76 -7.20
C ALA A 165 10.12 -3.30 -7.31
N LEU A 166 10.46 -2.71 -6.17
CA LEU A 166 11.09 -1.40 -6.04
C LEU A 166 12.62 -1.48 -5.97
N ASP A 167 13.19 -2.70 -5.86
CA ASP A 167 14.59 -2.97 -6.11
C ASP A 167 14.85 -2.66 -7.59
N ASN A 168 14.96 -1.37 -7.90
CA ASN A 168 15.80 -0.98 -9.01
C ASN A 168 17.10 -1.73 -8.84
N ALA A 169 17.67 -2.20 -9.92
CA ALA A 169 18.92 -2.96 -9.92
C ALA A 169 20.10 -2.26 -9.18
N ASN A 170 19.90 -1.06 -8.68
CA ASN A 170 20.83 -0.22 -7.94
C ASN A 170 20.54 -0.14 -6.43
N GLU A 171 19.50 -0.82 -5.92
CA GLU A 171 19.23 -0.80 -4.49
C GLU A 171 19.78 -2.07 -3.84
N PRO A 172 20.67 -1.93 -2.85
CA PRO A 172 21.12 -3.08 -2.08
C PRO A 172 19.92 -3.74 -1.39
N GLU A 173 20.02 -5.02 -1.20
CA GLU A 173 18.99 -5.88 -0.64
C GLU A 173 18.29 -5.28 0.59
N SER A 174 16.97 -5.07 0.50
CA SER A 174 16.16 -4.63 1.64
C SER A 174 16.29 -5.60 2.81
N VAL A 175 16.32 -5.09 4.02
CA VAL A 175 16.36 -5.93 5.22
C VAL A 175 15.07 -6.75 5.33
N PRO A 176 15.11 -8.07 5.60
CA PRO A 176 13.93 -8.86 5.87
C PRO A 176 13.19 -8.35 7.11
N ARG A 177 12.01 -7.76 6.92
CA ARG A 177 11.20 -7.14 8.00
C ARG A 177 9.77 -7.67 8.07
N GLN A 178 9.35 -8.46 7.09
CA GLN A 178 7.98 -8.94 7.08
C GLN A 178 7.83 -10.20 7.90
N THR A 179 6.92 -10.14 8.86
CA THR A 179 6.50 -11.26 9.71
C THR A 179 4.97 -11.41 9.63
N TYR A 180 4.41 -12.43 10.28
CA TYR A 180 2.96 -12.67 10.28
C TYR A 180 2.47 -12.89 11.69
N ALA A 181 1.32 -12.32 12.01
CA ALA A 181 0.59 -12.67 13.22
C ALA A 181 0.07 -14.11 13.13
N ASP A 182 -0.03 -14.77 14.26
CA ASP A 182 -0.69 -16.07 14.40
C ASP A 182 -2.14 -15.87 14.82
N ALA A 183 -3.06 -16.30 13.95
CA ALA A 183 -4.48 -16.22 14.19
C ALA A 183 -5.13 -17.58 14.59
N SER A 184 -4.33 -18.61 14.81
CA SER A 184 -4.84 -20.00 15.03
C SER A 184 -5.81 -20.14 16.20
N GLN A 185 -5.76 -19.22 17.17
CA GLN A 185 -6.60 -19.21 18.36
C GLN A 185 -7.89 -18.38 18.23
N TRP A 186 -8.12 -17.73 17.07
CA TRP A 186 -9.16 -16.72 16.91
C TRP A 186 -10.11 -17.03 15.76
N GLU A 187 -11.40 -16.81 15.97
CA GLU A 187 -12.41 -16.86 14.92
C GLU A 187 -12.46 -15.52 14.17
N ASN A 188 -12.57 -15.59 12.85
CA ASN A 188 -12.78 -14.40 12.02
C ASN A 188 -14.24 -14.33 11.58
N MET A 189 -15.00 -13.44 12.20
CA MET A 189 -16.43 -13.24 11.91
C MET A 189 -16.69 -12.53 10.58
N TYR A 190 -15.68 -11.87 9.98
CA TYR A 190 -15.81 -11.18 8.70
C TYR A 190 -15.64 -12.13 7.53
N THR A 191 -14.59 -12.92 7.53
CA THR A 191 -14.28 -13.83 6.41
C THR A 191 -14.84 -15.24 6.61
N GLY A 192 -15.17 -15.64 7.84
CA GLY A 192 -15.53 -16.99 8.20
C GLY A 192 -14.38 -18.00 8.13
N THR A 193 -13.17 -17.55 7.87
CA THR A 193 -11.94 -18.33 7.80
C THR A 193 -10.84 -17.70 8.67
N ALA A 194 -9.84 -18.50 9.05
CA ALA A 194 -8.70 -17.98 9.81
C ALA A 194 -7.85 -17.07 8.91
N VAL A 195 -7.98 -15.76 9.08
CA VAL A 195 -7.15 -14.75 8.43
C VAL A 195 -6.28 -14.07 9.48
N CYS A 196 -4.98 -13.95 9.21
CA CYS A 196 -3.98 -13.56 10.20
C CYS A 196 -4.18 -12.17 10.82
N GLY A 197 -4.95 -11.28 10.17
CA GLY A 197 -5.25 -9.95 10.71
C GLY A 197 -5.94 -9.96 12.07
N ILE A 198 -6.81 -10.94 12.33
CA ILE A 198 -7.42 -11.09 13.67
C ILE A 198 -6.41 -11.52 14.73
N GLY A 199 -5.31 -12.16 14.33
CA GLY A 199 -4.18 -12.46 15.24
C GLY A 199 -3.49 -11.22 15.77
N VAL A 200 -3.70 -10.05 15.14
CA VAL A 200 -3.29 -8.74 15.66
C VAL A 200 -4.38 -8.13 16.52
N THR A 201 -5.60 -8.05 16.01
CA THR A 201 -6.66 -7.26 16.65
C THR A 201 -7.21 -7.90 17.93
N ARG A 202 -7.46 -9.23 17.91
CA ARG A 202 -8.07 -9.91 19.06
C ARG A 202 -7.20 -9.93 20.32
N PRO A 203 -5.90 -10.27 20.29
CA PRO A 203 -5.10 -10.23 21.50
C PRO A 203 -4.98 -8.81 22.08
N LEU A 204 -4.87 -7.78 21.24
CA LEU A 204 -4.81 -6.41 21.71
C LEU A 204 -6.15 -5.95 22.31
N GLU A 205 -7.28 -6.30 21.68
CA GLU A 205 -8.62 -6.09 22.23
C GLU A 205 -8.77 -6.75 23.59
N LYS A 206 -8.41 -8.04 23.69
CA LYS A 206 -8.49 -8.78 24.96
C LYS A 206 -7.68 -8.11 26.05
N SER A 207 -6.44 -7.74 25.76
CA SER A 207 -5.56 -7.06 26.72
C SER A 207 -6.14 -5.71 27.19
N LEU A 208 -6.77 -4.94 26.28
CA LEU A 208 -7.48 -3.70 26.59
C LEU A 208 -8.65 -3.92 27.54
N ARG A 209 -9.49 -4.92 27.25
CA ARG A 209 -10.68 -5.27 28.06
C ARG A 209 -10.27 -5.76 29.43
N ASP A 210 -9.27 -6.63 29.51
CA ASP A 210 -8.69 -7.11 30.79
C ASP A 210 -8.13 -5.94 31.61
N GLY A 211 -7.61 -4.89 30.99
CA GLY A 211 -7.16 -3.65 31.62
C GLY A 211 -8.27 -2.64 31.93
N GLY A 212 -9.54 -2.95 31.63
CA GLY A 212 -10.68 -2.12 31.98
C GLY A 212 -11.04 -1.03 30.96
N ALA A 213 -10.45 -1.04 29.74
CA ALA A 213 -10.87 -0.13 28.67
C ALA A 213 -12.35 -0.35 28.30
N LYS A 214 -13.03 0.70 27.88
CA LYS A 214 -14.44 0.66 27.49
C LYS A 214 -14.59 0.83 26.00
N PHE A 215 -15.56 0.13 25.42
CA PHE A 215 -15.84 0.10 23.98
C PHE A 215 -17.26 0.60 23.71
N LEU A 216 -17.38 1.65 22.92
CA LEU A 216 -18.62 2.17 22.40
C LEU A 216 -18.69 1.81 20.90
N LEU A 217 -19.34 0.68 20.59
CA LEU A 217 -19.47 0.13 19.23
C LEU A 217 -20.79 0.54 18.59
N ASN A 218 -20.87 0.49 17.25
CA ASN A 218 -21.98 1.02 16.46
C ASN A 218 -22.18 2.54 16.65
N TYR A 219 -21.09 3.28 16.90
CA TYR A 219 -21.14 4.73 17.03
C TYR A 219 -20.14 5.39 16.10
N HIS A 220 -20.67 6.12 15.13
CA HIS A 220 -19.91 6.90 14.16
C HIS A 220 -19.54 8.28 14.75
N MET A 221 -18.28 8.68 14.64
CA MET A 221 -17.82 10.00 15.08
C MET A 221 -18.21 11.07 14.07
N ASP A 222 -18.96 12.08 14.51
CA ASP A 222 -19.51 13.14 13.66
C ASP A 222 -18.68 14.43 13.72
N SER A 223 -18.27 14.81 14.93
CA SER A 223 -17.59 16.09 15.16
C SER A 223 -16.65 16.07 16.37
N LEU A 224 -15.78 17.07 16.42
CA LEU A 224 -14.86 17.33 17.51
C LEU A 224 -15.28 18.59 18.27
N TYR A 225 -15.28 18.50 19.60
CA TYR A 225 -15.46 19.67 20.46
C TYR A 225 -14.12 20.35 20.73
N ARG A 226 -14.11 21.67 20.70
CA ARG A 226 -12.92 22.49 20.93
C ARG A 226 -13.21 23.60 21.94
N GLU A 227 -12.36 23.78 22.95
CA GLU A 227 -12.45 24.82 23.95
C GLU A 227 -11.08 25.51 24.14
N GLY A 228 -11.05 26.82 24.04
CA GLY A 228 -9.80 27.57 24.18
C GLY A 228 -8.69 27.16 23.21
N GLY A 229 -9.07 26.61 22.03
CA GLY A 229 -8.14 26.09 21.06
C GLY A 229 -7.77 24.60 21.23
N ARG A 230 -8.10 23.98 22.35
CA ARG A 230 -7.84 22.57 22.65
C ARG A 230 -9.05 21.69 22.29
N VAL A 231 -8.79 20.51 21.72
CA VAL A 231 -9.82 19.48 21.55
C VAL A 231 -10.11 18.84 22.91
N THR A 232 -11.40 18.81 23.28
CA THR A 232 -11.87 18.37 24.61
C THR A 232 -12.84 17.20 24.55
N GLY A 233 -13.23 16.75 23.36
CA GLY A 233 -14.12 15.61 23.20
C GLY A 233 -14.66 15.45 21.79
N VAL A 234 -15.59 14.51 21.66
CA VAL A 234 -16.23 14.14 20.41
C VAL A 234 -17.73 13.98 20.57
N GLN A 235 -18.46 14.18 19.46
CA GLN A 235 -19.83 13.75 19.30
C GLN A 235 -19.86 12.53 18.38
N ALA A 236 -20.67 11.53 18.76
CA ALA A 236 -20.86 10.32 17.97
C ALA A 236 -22.33 9.95 17.85
N SER A 237 -22.74 9.44 16.69
CA SER A 237 -24.11 9.01 16.39
C SER A 237 -24.24 7.50 16.36
N TYR A 238 -25.35 6.97 16.86
CA TYR A 238 -25.67 5.55 16.86
C TYR A 238 -26.01 5.07 15.45
N THR A 239 -25.19 4.18 14.91
CA THR A 239 -25.29 3.63 13.55
C THR A 239 -25.22 2.09 13.57
N PRO A 240 -26.26 1.41 14.13
CA PRO A 240 -26.20 -0.04 14.31
C PRO A 240 -26.16 -0.80 13.00
N HIS A 241 -25.34 -1.80 12.93
CA HIS A 241 -25.24 -2.70 11.78
C HIS A 241 -26.28 -3.82 11.90
N ILE A 242 -27.32 -3.74 11.08
CA ILE A 242 -28.38 -4.74 10.97
C ILE A 242 -28.29 -5.39 9.59
N MET A 243 -28.11 -6.70 9.57
CA MET A 243 -27.97 -7.43 8.31
C MET A 243 -29.28 -7.51 7.54
N PRO A 244 -29.24 -7.54 6.20
CA PRO A 244 -30.43 -7.72 5.38
C PRO A 244 -31.27 -8.93 5.84
N GLY A 245 -32.58 -8.70 6.09
CA GLY A 245 -33.52 -9.69 6.56
C GLY A 245 -33.47 -10.02 8.05
N GLN A 246 -32.67 -9.31 8.84
CA GLN A 246 -32.62 -9.42 10.30
C GLN A 246 -33.22 -8.17 10.97
N SER A 247 -33.57 -8.25 12.26
CA SER A 247 -34.13 -7.15 13.05
C SER A 247 -33.14 -6.64 14.11
N GLU A 248 -32.20 -7.48 14.51
CA GLU A 248 -31.27 -7.19 15.60
C GLU A 248 -29.90 -6.75 15.09
N PRO A 249 -29.24 -5.81 15.78
CA PRO A 249 -27.88 -5.44 15.50
C PRO A 249 -26.92 -6.62 15.67
N LEU A 250 -25.86 -6.66 14.84
CA LEU A 250 -24.77 -7.59 15.01
C LEU A 250 -24.07 -7.34 16.36
N LYS A 251 -23.58 -8.44 16.96
CA LYS A 251 -22.87 -8.41 18.25
C LYS A 251 -21.38 -8.64 18.05
N SER A 252 -20.57 -7.90 18.81
CA SER A 252 -19.12 -8.05 18.81
C SER A 252 -18.69 -9.42 19.35
N PHE A 253 -17.46 -9.79 19.02
CA PHE A 253 -16.85 -11.04 19.47
C PHE A 253 -16.69 -11.08 21.00
N PHE A 254 -16.18 -10.01 21.60
CA PHE A 254 -16.16 -9.81 23.03
C PHE A 254 -17.23 -8.79 23.46
N THR A 255 -17.89 -9.07 24.58
CA THR A 255 -18.95 -8.19 25.12
C THR A 255 -18.52 -7.48 26.39
N ASP A 256 -17.59 -8.04 27.16
CA ASP A 256 -17.10 -7.44 28.39
C ASP A 256 -16.45 -6.07 28.14
N GLY A 257 -16.89 -5.07 28.89
CA GLY A 257 -16.44 -3.69 28.71
C GLY A 257 -17.13 -2.91 27.61
N ASN A 258 -18.08 -3.50 26.88
CA ASN A 258 -18.93 -2.73 25.97
C ASN A 258 -19.82 -1.77 26.77
N ILE A 259 -19.91 -0.55 26.24
CA ILE A 259 -20.88 0.45 26.72
C ILE A 259 -22.19 0.19 25.97
N ASP A 260 -23.19 -0.26 26.68
CA ASP A 260 -24.50 -0.57 26.11
C ASP A 260 -25.38 0.69 26.14
N MET A 261 -25.40 1.40 25.01
CA MET A 261 -26.20 2.59 24.79
C MET A 261 -26.91 2.51 23.44
N THR A 262 -28.08 3.11 23.36
CA THR A 262 -28.85 3.24 22.11
C THR A 262 -29.32 4.68 21.88
N GLN A 263 -28.71 5.63 22.57
CA GLN A 263 -29.00 7.04 22.37
C GLN A 263 -28.59 7.45 20.94
N PRO A 264 -29.42 8.22 20.23
CA PRO A 264 -29.10 8.65 18.86
C PRO A 264 -27.77 9.41 18.75
N THR A 265 -27.39 10.15 19.78
CA THR A 265 -26.19 10.96 19.84
C THR A 265 -25.60 10.89 21.24
N VAL A 266 -24.26 10.77 21.32
CA VAL A 266 -23.48 10.70 22.57
C VAL A 266 -22.34 11.69 22.51
N ASN A 267 -22.16 12.48 23.60
CA ASN A 267 -21.03 13.41 23.75
C ASN A 267 -20.02 12.81 24.72
N ILE A 268 -18.78 12.65 24.28
CA ILE A 268 -17.72 11.97 25.02
C ILE A 268 -16.60 12.96 25.32
N LYS A 269 -16.33 13.19 26.60
CA LYS A 269 -15.25 14.09 27.04
C LYS A 269 -13.91 13.37 27.05
N ALA A 270 -12.90 14.01 26.48
CA ALA A 270 -11.52 13.61 26.52
C ALA A 270 -10.72 14.59 27.39
N LYS A 271 -10.29 14.19 28.58
CA LYS A 271 -9.55 15.07 29.51
C LYS A 271 -8.15 15.39 29.02
N LYS A 272 -7.48 14.43 28.36
CA LYS A 272 -6.11 14.55 27.84
C LYS A 272 -6.11 14.74 26.34
N GLY A 273 -6.81 13.89 25.58
CA GLY A 273 -6.84 14.02 24.13
C GLY A 273 -7.71 13.00 23.41
N VAL A 274 -7.97 13.32 22.15
CA VAL A 274 -8.66 12.47 21.17
C VAL A 274 -7.62 11.95 20.17
N ILE A 275 -7.66 10.64 19.86
CA ILE A 275 -6.82 10.01 18.85
C ILE A 275 -7.69 9.53 17.70
N ILE A 276 -7.49 10.10 16.52
CA ILE A 276 -8.19 9.70 15.28
C ILE A 276 -7.46 8.50 14.66
N CYS A 277 -8.19 7.39 14.48
CA CYS A 277 -7.72 6.14 13.87
C CYS A 277 -8.81 5.54 12.97
N THR A 278 -9.52 6.38 12.21
CA THR A 278 -10.76 6.04 11.47
C THR A 278 -10.53 5.28 10.16
N GLY A 279 -9.28 4.91 9.84
CA GLY A 279 -8.96 4.03 8.70
C GLY A 279 -8.79 4.75 7.36
N GLY A 280 -8.86 6.08 7.33
CA GLY A 280 -8.60 6.87 6.13
C GLY A 280 -9.84 7.11 5.26
N SER A 281 -9.63 7.31 3.96
CA SER A 281 -10.61 7.98 3.11
C SER A 281 -10.97 7.24 1.81
N VAL A 282 -10.45 6.04 1.58
CA VAL A 282 -10.67 5.34 0.30
C VAL A 282 -12.13 4.97 0.04
N GLY A 283 -12.95 4.83 1.08
CA GLY A 283 -14.39 4.58 0.98
C GLY A 283 -15.23 5.82 0.66
N ASN A 284 -14.67 7.04 0.77
CA ASN A 284 -15.41 8.27 0.51
C ASN A 284 -15.09 8.82 -0.89
N GLU A 285 -16.01 8.60 -1.84
CA GLU A 285 -15.87 9.08 -3.21
C GLU A 285 -15.69 10.60 -3.29
N ALA A 286 -16.51 11.37 -2.59
CA ALA A 286 -16.44 12.83 -2.63
C ALA A 286 -15.10 13.36 -2.10
N PHE A 287 -14.54 12.71 -1.09
CA PHE A 287 -13.23 13.08 -0.55
C PHE A 287 -12.10 12.67 -1.51
N ARG A 288 -12.08 11.42 -1.99
CA ARG A 288 -11.00 10.95 -2.85
C ARG A 288 -10.97 11.65 -4.21
N THR A 289 -12.12 11.93 -4.82
CA THR A 289 -12.20 12.65 -6.10
C THR A 289 -11.88 14.14 -6.00
N MET A 290 -11.90 14.73 -4.81
CA MET A 290 -11.39 16.09 -4.57
C MET A 290 -9.90 16.19 -4.90
N PHE A 291 -9.14 15.12 -4.70
CA PHE A 291 -7.69 15.09 -4.88
C PHE A 291 -7.25 14.30 -6.12
N ASP A 292 -7.99 13.25 -6.48
CA ASP A 292 -7.78 12.49 -7.70
C ASP A 292 -9.12 12.20 -8.39
N PRO A 293 -9.53 13.05 -9.35
CA PRO A 293 -10.83 12.93 -10.02
C PRO A 293 -10.99 11.63 -10.83
N ARG A 294 -9.91 10.85 -11.02
CA ARG A 294 -9.96 9.55 -11.69
C ARG A 294 -10.59 8.47 -10.80
N LEU A 295 -10.62 8.67 -9.48
CA LEU A 295 -11.13 7.70 -8.50
C LEU A 295 -12.64 7.85 -8.31
N GLY A 296 -13.39 7.69 -9.40
CA GLY A 296 -14.85 7.83 -9.46
C GLY A 296 -15.63 6.72 -8.74
N PRO A 297 -16.97 6.71 -8.93
CA PRO A 297 -17.86 5.76 -8.24
C PRO A 297 -17.62 4.31 -8.66
N GLU A 298 -17.03 4.06 -9.83
CA GLU A 298 -16.68 2.72 -10.32
C GLU A 298 -15.66 1.99 -9.43
N PHE A 299 -14.96 2.73 -8.57
CA PHE A 299 -14.12 2.15 -7.54
C PHE A 299 -14.93 1.73 -6.29
N ASP A 300 -16.17 1.32 -6.45
CA ASP A 300 -17.03 0.80 -5.38
C ASP A 300 -16.48 -0.49 -4.75
N GLY A 301 -16.58 -0.61 -3.45
CA GLY A 301 -16.15 -1.80 -2.70
C GLY A 301 -14.65 -1.99 -2.56
N LEU A 302 -13.89 -0.96 -2.83
CA LEU A 302 -12.44 -0.98 -2.71
C LEU A 302 -11.98 -0.74 -1.29
N GLY A 303 -10.86 -1.37 -0.90
CA GLY A 303 -10.20 -1.16 0.39
C GLY A 303 -11.11 -1.33 1.59
N GLY A 304 -12.33 -0.81 1.49
CA GLY A 304 -13.41 -0.94 2.44
C GLY A 304 -14.03 -2.32 2.36
N MET A 305 -13.51 -3.25 3.07
CA MET A 305 -14.23 -4.49 3.34
C MET A 305 -15.52 -4.17 4.09
N PRO A 306 -16.53 -5.05 4.08
CA PRO A 306 -17.75 -4.81 4.83
C PRO A 306 -17.46 -4.39 6.27
N PHE A 307 -18.04 -3.26 6.68
CA PHE A 307 -17.81 -2.64 7.99
C PHE A 307 -16.41 -2.09 8.25
N SER A 308 -15.71 -1.74 7.18
CA SER A 308 -14.52 -0.90 7.23
C SER A 308 -14.72 0.27 6.28
N ASP A 309 -15.56 1.21 6.69
CA ASP A 309 -16.13 2.25 5.80
C ASP A 309 -15.05 3.16 5.20
N GLN A 310 -13.99 3.47 5.95
CA GLN A 310 -12.90 4.34 5.51
C GLN A 310 -13.43 5.63 4.86
N ASP A 311 -14.37 6.26 5.57
CA ASP A 311 -15.27 7.31 5.07
C ASP A 311 -14.71 8.73 5.21
N ALA A 312 -13.44 8.87 5.60
CA ALA A 312 -12.81 10.16 5.90
C ALA A 312 -13.44 10.92 7.08
N SER A 313 -14.22 10.27 7.94
CA SER A 313 -14.90 10.95 9.06
C SER A 313 -13.92 11.69 9.97
N GLY A 314 -12.78 11.07 10.30
CA GLY A 314 -11.74 11.68 11.10
C GLY A 314 -11.10 12.88 10.43
N GLU A 315 -10.72 12.74 9.16
CA GLU A 315 -10.14 13.81 8.34
C GLU A 315 -11.10 14.99 8.22
N LEU A 316 -12.36 14.73 7.86
CA LEU A 316 -13.39 15.77 7.70
C LEU A 316 -13.67 16.50 9.01
N ALA A 317 -13.79 15.78 10.13
CA ALA A 317 -14.03 16.40 11.43
C ALA A 317 -12.85 17.29 11.86
N ALA A 318 -11.61 16.81 11.64
CA ALA A 318 -10.42 17.60 11.97
C ALA A 318 -10.24 18.80 11.02
N MET A 319 -10.51 18.65 9.72
CA MET A 319 -10.45 19.76 8.76
C MET A 319 -11.45 20.88 9.13
N ARG A 320 -12.64 20.55 9.61
CA ARG A 320 -13.64 21.54 10.05
C ARG A 320 -13.14 22.42 11.21
N ILE A 321 -12.18 21.94 11.98
CA ILE A 321 -11.54 22.70 13.06
C ILE A 321 -10.15 23.24 12.69
N GLY A 322 -9.78 23.23 11.41
CA GLY A 322 -8.55 23.84 10.88
C GLY A 322 -7.35 22.92 10.78
N ALA A 323 -7.51 21.61 10.87
CA ALA A 323 -6.40 20.68 10.64
C ALA A 323 -5.92 20.69 9.18
N ALA A 324 -4.61 20.57 9.00
CA ALA A 324 -3.99 20.43 7.70
C ALA A 324 -3.93 18.96 7.23
N LEU A 325 -3.94 18.76 5.91
CA LEU A 325 -3.67 17.48 5.29
C LEU A 325 -2.19 17.34 4.93
N GLY A 326 -1.67 16.11 4.98
CA GLY A 326 -0.30 15.75 4.64
C GLY A 326 -0.23 14.67 3.56
N THR A 327 0.91 14.61 2.87
CA THR A 327 1.20 13.63 1.79
C THR A 327 0.18 13.58 0.64
N MET A 328 -0.63 14.64 0.47
CA MET A 328 -1.69 14.71 -0.55
C MET A 328 -1.16 14.60 -1.98
N ALA A 329 0.11 14.93 -2.23
CA ALA A 329 0.77 14.66 -3.50
C ALA A 329 0.79 13.17 -3.86
N ALA A 330 0.70 12.28 -2.88
CA ALA A 330 0.53 10.85 -3.12
C ALA A 330 -0.87 10.52 -3.69
N TYR A 331 -1.89 11.31 -3.41
CA TYR A 331 -3.18 11.20 -4.09
C TYR A 331 -3.07 11.53 -5.58
N ALA A 332 -2.34 12.58 -5.94
CA ALA A 332 -2.22 13.06 -7.31
C ALA A 332 -1.27 12.23 -8.20
N ASN A 333 -0.36 11.46 -7.60
CA ASN A 333 0.67 10.69 -8.31
C ASN A 333 0.42 9.19 -8.25
N ASN A 334 -0.61 8.73 -8.93
CA ASN A 334 -0.94 7.31 -9.12
C ASN A 334 -1.32 6.51 -7.86
N SER A 335 -1.64 7.16 -6.75
CA SER A 335 -2.02 6.40 -5.58
C SER A 335 -2.61 7.26 -4.50
N GLY A 336 -3.85 7.60 -4.65
CA GLY A 336 -4.69 8.15 -3.58
C GLY A 336 -4.86 7.20 -2.41
N GLY A 337 -4.76 6.01 -2.73
CA GLY A 337 -4.50 4.83 -1.97
C GLY A 337 -3.62 3.96 -2.84
N TRP A 338 -3.09 2.94 -2.29
CA TRP A 338 -2.40 1.93 -3.05
C TRP A 338 -3.41 1.17 -3.91
N LEU A 339 -3.39 1.41 -5.23
CA LEU A 339 -4.14 0.60 -6.18
C LEU A 339 -3.47 -0.76 -6.32
N THR A 340 -4.21 -1.81 -6.08
CA THR A 340 -3.77 -3.18 -6.33
C THR A 340 -4.58 -3.81 -7.45
N THR A 341 -3.96 -4.72 -8.16
CA THR A 341 -4.69 -5.63 -9.04
C THR A 341 -5.69 -6.41 -8.20
N PRO A 342 -6.98 -6.47 -8.59
CA PRO A 342 -7.93 -7.29 -7.89
C PRO A 342 -7.49 -8.76 -7.99
N SER A 343 -7.44 -9.44 -6.87
CA SER A 343 -7.09 -10.87 -6.83
C SER A 343 -8.27 -11.77 -7.20
N ARG A 344 -9.47 -11.19 -7.25
CA ARG A 344 -10.73 -11.86 -7.55
C ARG A 344 -11.58 -11.00 -8.48
N PHE A 345 -12.14 -11.63 -9.52
CA PHE A 345 -13.04 -11.00 -10.47
C PHE A 345 -14.48 -11.45 -10.28
N GLY A 346 -15.45 -10.61 -10.69
CA GLY A 346 -16.88 -10.94 -10.65
C GLY A 346 -17.54 -10.79 -9.28
N CYS A 347 -16.95 -10.00 -8.40
CA CYS A 347 -17.50 -9.68 -7.08
C CYS A 347 -17.20 -8.22 -6.71
N ARG A 348 -17.92 -7.70 -5.71
CA ARG A 348 -17.72 -6.33 -5.23
C ARG A 348 -16.35 -6.15 -4.57
N TYR A 349 -15.96 -7.10 -3.72
CA TYR A 349 -14.75 -7.03 -2.92
C TYR A 349 -13.68 -7.95 -3.50
N GLY A 350 -13.04 -7.50 -4.57
CA GLY A 350 -12.04 -8.27 -5.32
C GLY A 350 -10.67 -8.44 -4.66
N TYR A 351 -10.56 -8.14 -3.37
CA TYR A 351 -9.31 -8.21 -2.63
C TYR A 351 -9.07 -9.60 -2.02
N GLY A 352 -7.91 -10.15 -2.24
CA GLY A 352 -7.16 -11.35 -1.80
C GLY A 352 -7.74 -12.40 -0.86
N LYS A 353 -8.79 -12.11 -0.14
CA LYS A 353 -9.36 -13.02 0.86
C LYS A 353 -10.77 -13.38 0.48
N GLY A 354 -10.97 -14.64 0.19
CA GLY A 354 -12.31 -15.17 0.03
C GLY A 354 -13.10 -14.99 1.31
N PHE A 355 -14.31 -14.46 1.19
CA PHE A 355 -15.29 -14.52 2.26
C PHE A 355 -15.97 -15.89 2.23
N SER A 356 -16.28 -16.44 3.38
CA SER A 356 -17.05 -17.67 3.50
C SER A 356 -18.54 -17.34 3.59
N GLU A 357 -19.38 -18.21 3.04
CA GLU A 357 -20.83 -18.15 3.24
C GLU A 357 -21.24 -18.26 4.73
N TYR A 358 -20.36 -18.76 5.58
CA TYR A 358 -20.53 -18.80 7.04
C TYR A 358 -20.16 -17.47 7.71
N SER A 359 -19.60 -16.52 6.99
CA SER A 359 -19.30 -15.19 7.49
C SER A 359 -20.57 -14.44 7.85
N LYS A 360 -20.56 -13.73 8.97
CA LYS A 360 -21.69 -12.88 9.39
C LYS A 360 -21.99 -11.74 8.40
N VAL A 361 -21.01 -11.36 7.57
CA VAL A 361 -21.15 -10.30 6.58
C VAL A 361 -21.47 -10.82 5.17
N TRP A 362 -21.64 -12.13 5.02
CA TRP A 362 -21.93 -12.75 3.72
C TRP A 362 -23.10 -12.13 2.95
N PRO A 363 -24.24 -11.75 3.58
CA PRO A 363 -25.33 -11.10 2.88
C PRO A 363 -24.95 -9.80 2.17
N LEU A 364 -23.86 -9.15 2.58
CA LEU A 364 -23.32 -7.94 1.92
C LEU A 364 -22.27 -8.28 0.85
N VAL A 365 -21.48 -9.30 1.09
CA VAL A 365 -20.39 -9.75 0.19
C VAL A 365 -20.94 -10.45 -1.03
N ARG A 366 -21.84 -11.40 -0.85
CA ARG A 366 -22.63 -12.14 -1.84
C ARG A 366 -21.84 -13.05 -2.78
N ALA A 367 -20.54 -12.84 -2.97
CA ALA A 367 -19.68 -13.65 -3.83
C ALA A 367 -18.21 -13.52 -3.46
N ASN A 368 -17.44 -14.58 -3.73
CA ASN A 368 -15.99 -14.61 -3.50
C ASN A 368 -15.16 -14.17 -4.70
N GLY A 369 -15.75 -14.15 -5.89
CA GLY A 369 -15.04 -13.97 -7.15
C GLY A 369 -14.18 -15.17 -7.56
N ILE A 370 -13.75 -15.17 -8.82
CA ILE A 370 -12.79 -16.14 -9.35
C ILE A 370 -11.37 -15.56 -9.28
N LYS A 371 -10.36 -16.44 -9.15
CA LYS A 371 -8.96 -16.04 -9.35
C LYS A 371 -8.72 -15.93 -10.87
N PRO A 372 -8.31 -14.76 -11.40
CA PRO A 372 -8.14 -14.59 -12.83
C PRO A 372 -6.98 -15.44 -13.38
N ASP A 373 -7.14 -15.90 -14.62
CA ASP A 373 -6.10 -16.47 -15.46
C ASP A 373 -5.94 -15.59 -16.69
N PHE A 374 -4.87 -14.84 -16.75
CA PHE A 374 -4.63 -13.84 -17.79
C PHE A 374 -4.30 -14.44 -19.16
N ASP A 375 -3.98 -15.74 -19.25
CA ASP A 375 -3.81 -16.46 -20.51
C ASP A 375 -5.15 -16.73 -21.22
N SER A 376 -6.27 -16.59 -20.49
CA SER A 376 -7.59 -17.03 -20.93
C SER A 376 -8.62 -15.89 -21.05
N LEU A 377 -8.23 -14.63 -20.84
CA LEU A 377 -9.16 -13.50 -20.81
C LEU A 377 -8.56 -12.23 -21.44
N VAL A 378 -9.44 -11.29 -21.75
CA VAL A 378 -9.10 -9.90 -22.06
C VAL A 378 -9.88 -8.97 -21.14
N ILE A 379 -9.33 -7.77 -20.89
CA ILE A 379 -10.01 -6.72 -20.13
C ILE A 379 -10.43 -5.60 -21.08
N VAL A 380 -11.69 -5.21 -20.98
CA VAL A 380 -12.30 -4.19 -21.83
C VAL A 380 -12.91 -3.06 -21.01
N ASN A 381 -13.02 -1.88 -21.62
CA ASN A 381 -13.73 -0.73 -21.08
C ASN A 381 -15.26 -0.87 -21.26
N MET A 382 -16.00 0.17 -20.89
CA MET A 382 -17.46 0.22 -20.97
C MET A 382 -18.04 -0.06 -22.37
N LEU A 383 -17.30 0.24 -23.44
CA LEU A 383 -17.74 0.01 -24.81
C LEU A 383 -17.35 -1.38 -25.37
N GLY A 384 -16.57 -2.16 -24.64
CA GLY A 384 -16.08 -3.45 -25.10
C GLY A 384 -14.73 -3.39 -25.82
N GLN A 385 -13.98 -2.27 -25.71
CA GLN A 385 -12.64 -2.13 -26.28
C GLN A 385 -11.58 -2.57 -25.27
N ARG A 386 -10.57 -3.34 -25.73
CA ARG A 386 -9.36 -3.54 -24.91
C ARG A 386 -8.68 -2.20 -24.64
N CYS A 387 -8.19 -2.02 -23.42
CA CYS A 387 -7.62 -0.78 -22.95
C CYS A 387 -6.21 -0.93 -22.36
N GLY A 388 -5.55 -2.09 -22.54
CA GLY A 388 -4.19 -2.30 -22.07
C GLY A 388 -3.66 -3.71 -22.26
N ASN A 389 -2.44 -3.92 -21.81
CA ASN A 389 -1.78 -5.21 -21.77
C ASN A 389 -2.08 -5.91 -20.44
N GLU A 390 -2.86 -6.99 -20.49
CA GLU A 390 -3.30 -7.72 -19.31
C GLU A 390 -2.14 -8.41 -18.54
N ASP A 391 -0.99 -8.65 -19.17
CA ASP A 391 0.18 -9.21 -18.49
C ASP A 391 0.68 -8.30 -17.37
N LYS A 392 0.45 -7.00 -17.47
CA LYS A 392 0.77 -6.03 -16.42
C LYS A 392 -0.02 -6.29 -15.12
N TYR A 393 -1.19 -6.93 -15.21
CA TYR A 393 -1.94 -7.39 -14.04
C TYR A 393 -1.30 -8.59 -13.35
N ASN A 394 -0.69 -9.48 -14.13
CA ASN A 394 -0.14 -10.73 -13.65
C ASN A 394 1.25 -10.57 -13.00
N THR A 395 1.97 -9.51 -13.34
CA THR A 395 3.32 -9.30 -12.83
C THR A 395 3.30 -8.47 -11.56
N SER A 396 3.48 -9.13 -10.40
CA SER A 396 3.80 -8.45 -9.14
C SER A 396 5.13 -7.66 -9.19
N LYS A 397 5.83 -7.68 -10.32
CA LYS A 397 7.21 -7.19 -10.44
C LYS A 397 7.35 -5.69 -10.69
N TYR A 398 6.32 -4.98 -11.17
CA TYR A 398 6.47 -3.57 -11.56
C TYR A 398 5.26 -2.74 -11.09
N VAL A 399 5.37 -2.13 -9.92
CA VAL A 399 4.34 -1.22 -9.38
C VAL A 399 4.11 -0.03 -10.31
N GLU A 400 5.15 0.43 -10.99
CA GLU A 400 5.07 1.56 -11.93
C GLU A 400 4.28 1.21 -13.19
N ASP A 401 4.40 0.00 -13.71
CA ASP A 401 3.68 -0.46 -14.91
C ASP A 401 2.20 -0.77 -14.65
N ARG A 402 1.79 -0.95 -13.40
CA ARG A 402 0.38 -1.22 -13.04
C ARG A 402 -0.52 0.00 -13.24
N PHE A 403 0.02 1.19 -13.10
CA PHE A 403 -0.75 2.43 -13.15
C PHE A 403 -1.14 2.83 -14.57
N ASP A 404 -0.34 2.47 -15.57
CA ASP A 404 -0.66 2.73 -16.98
C ASP A 404 -1.94 2.01 -17.42
N PHE A 405 -2.23 0.84 -16.85
CA PHE A 405 -3.44 0.09 -17.16
C PHE A 405 -4.70 0.80 -16.66
N PHE A 406 -4.61 1.53 -15.56
CA PHE A 406 -5.71 2.26 -14.92
C PHE A 406 -5.68 3.74 -15.23
N ASP A 407 -4.85 4.16 -16.16
CA ASP A 407 -4.90 5.52 -16.65
C ASP A 407 -6.28 5.75 -17.27
N THR A 408 -6.98 6.77 -16.79
CA THR A 408 -8.27 7.17 -17.33
C THR A 408 -8.22 7.43 -18.84
N ALA A 409 -7.04 7.81 -19.35
CA ALA A 409 -6.84 8.01 -20.78
C ALA A 409 -6.95 6.69 -21.59
N LEU A 410 -6.55 5.55 -21.02
CA LEU A 410 -6.61 4.25 -21.69
C LEU A 410 -7.97 3.56 -21.53
N ALA A 411 -8.56 3.65 -20.34
CA ALA A 411 -9.82 2.96 -20.02
C ALA A 411 -11.06 3.82 -20.27
N SER A 412 -10.91 5.15 -20.34
CA SER A 412 -12.04 6.05 -20.53
C SER A 412 -12.60 5.98 -21.95
N VAL A 413 -13.89 6.26 -22.03
CA VAL A 413 -14.63 6.35 -23.29
C VAL A 413 -14.97 7.81 -23.57
N PHE A 414 -14.88 8.20 -24.85
CA PHE A 414 -15.21 9.54 -25.31
C PHE A 414 -16.44 9.46 -26.21
N ILE A 415 -17.60 9.73 -25.65
CA ILE A 415 -18.89 9.55 -26.31
C ILE A 415 -19.86 10.68 -25.94
N ASP A 416 -20.93 10.78 -26.72
CA ASP A 416 -22.09 11.61 -26.51
C ASP A 416 -23.29 10.71 -26.17
N PRO A 417 -23.48 10.34 -24.88
CA PRO A 417 -24.44 9.31 -24.50
C PRO A 417 -25.90 9.80 -24.54
N ASP A 418 -26.14 11.11 -24.56
CA ASP A 418 -27.46 11.74 -24.59
C ASP A 418 -27.78 12.38 -25.95
N GLY A 419 -26.83 12.37 -26.89
CA GLY A 419 -27.06 12.83 -28.27
C GLY A 419 -27.20 14.34 -28.39
N ASP A 420 -26.68 15.12 -27.46
CA ASP A 420 -26.78 16.58 -27.46
C ASP A 420 -25.72 17.27 -28.33
N GLY A 421 -24.80 16.52 -28.92
CA GLY A 421 -23.69 16.98 -29.76
C GLY A 421 -22.42 17.33 -28.97
N ASN A 422 -22.38 17.06 -27.65
CA ASN A 422 -21.25 17.36 -26.78
C ASN A 422 -20.64 16.07 -26.22
N ALA A 423 -19.71 15.48 -26.97
CA ALA A 423 -19.00 14.30 -26.47
C ALA A 423 -18.19 14.61 -25.20
N GLN A 424 -18.27 13.71 -24.25
CA GLN A 424 -17.61 13.79 -22.95
C GLN A 424 -16.71 12.56 -22.72
N CYS A 425 -15.72 12.72 -21.86
CA CYS A 425 -14.83 11.65 -21.43
C CYS A 425 -15.35 11.06 -20.12
N PHE A 426 -15.60 9.75 -20.11
CA PHE A 426 -16.05 9.02 -18.92
C PHE A 426 -14.99 7.97 -18.53
N GLY A 427 -14.58 7.95 -17.26
CA GLY A 427 -14.02 6.76 -16.64
C GLY A 427 -15.12 5.69 -16.55
N GLY A 428 -14.85 4.56 -15.94
CA GLY A 428 -15.91 3.59 -15.69
C GLY A 428 -15.39 2.17 -15.44
N PRO A 429 -16.34 1.23 -15.24
CA PRO A 429 -15.99 -0.13 -14.93
C PRO A 429 -15.22 -0.82 -16.06
N LEU A 430 -14.33 -1.71 -15.64
CA LEU A 430 -13.59 -2.63 -16.48
C LEU A 430 -14.20 -4.02 -16.37
N TRP A 431 -14.25 -4.72 -17.52
CA TRP A 431 -14.86 -6.04 -17.64
C TRP A 431 -13.84 -7.05 -18.16
N ALA A 432 -13.62 -8.14 -17.41
CA ALA A 432 -12.88 -9.30 -17.90
C ALA A 432 -13.80 -10.17 -18.75
N ILE A 433 -13.45 -10.35 -20.03
CA ILE A 433 -14.19 -11.13 -20.99
C ILE A 433 -13.47 -12.45 -21.23
N PHE A 434 -14.20 -13.56 -21.11
CA PHE A 434 -13.72 -14.91 -21.37
C PHE A 434 -14.87 -15.85 -21.72
N ASP A 435 -14.57 -17.11 -22.03
CA ASP A 435 -15.53 -18.10 -22.52
C ASP A 435 -15.65 -19.34 -21.60
N ALA A 436 -16.55 -20.24 -21.96
CA ALA A 436 -16.75 -21.50 -21.24
C ALA A 436 -15.47 -22.36 -21.22
N GLY A 437 -14.64 -22.28 -22.27
CA GLY A 437 -13.37 -22.99 -22.33
C GLY A 437 -12.40 -22.55 -21.26
N ALA A 438 -12.35 -21.25 -20.95
CA ALA A 438 -11.58 -20.70 -19.85
C ALA A 438 -12.10 -21.18 -18.49
N ALA A 439 -13.42 -21.16 -18.30
CA ALA A 439 -14.05 -21.65 -17.07
C ALA A 439 -13.76 -23.14 -16.82
N GLU A 440 -13.83 -23.98 -17.87
CA GLU A 440 -13.51 -25.40 -17.78
C GLU A 440 -12.02 -25.65 -17.43
N ARG A 441 -11.10 -24.97 -18.10
CA ARG A 441 -9.66 -25.15 -17.87
C ARG A 441 -9.20 -24.77 -16.47
N ASN A 442 -9.85 -23.76 -15.89
CA ASN A 442 -9.49 -23.22 -14.59
C ASN A 442 -10.39 -23.73 -13.46
N ASP A 443 -11.27 -24.67 -13.74
CA ASP A 443 -12.25 -25.21 -12.76
C ASP A 443 -13.07 -24.09 -12.07
N TRP A 444 -13.46 -23.07 -12.85
CA TRP A 444 -14.26 -21.96 -12.34
C TRP A 444 -15.73 -22.33 -12.27
N ASN A 445 -16.26 -22.46 -11.07
CA ASN A 445 -17.68 -22.65 -10.87
C ASN A 445 -18.45 -21.34 -11.05
N MET A 446 -19.04 -21.13 -12.23
CA MET A 446 -19.70 -19.88 -12.62
C MET A 446 -21.14 -19.78 -12.11
N VAL A 447 -21.34 -19.83 -10.79
CA VAL A 447 -22.65 -19.74 -10.10
C VAL A 447 -22.73 -18.54 -9.18
N GLN A 448 -23.97 -18.12 -8.83
CA GLN A 448 -24.18 -17.09 -7.80
C GLN A 448 -23.52 -17.56 -6.48
N GLY A 449 -22.84 -16.66 -5.79
CA GLY A 449 -22.04 -16.96 -4.61
C GLY A 449 -20.54 -17.16 -4.93
N VAL A 450 -20.20 -17.65 -6.12
CA VAL A 450 -18.81 -17.55 -6.63
C VAL A 450 -18.64 -16.22 -7.37
N VAL A 451 -19.54 -15.92 -8.32
CA VAL A 451 -19.61 -14.60 -8.95
C VAL A 451 -20.98 -13.97 -8.69
N ASP A 452 -21.06 -12.63 -8.63
CA ASP A 452 -22.28 -11.93 -8.23
C ASP A 452 -23.08 -11.45 -9.44
N TYR A 453 -23.91 -12.33 -10.00
CA TYR A 453 -24.83 -11.98 -11.07
C TYR A 453 -25.93 -11.01 -10.59
N GLU A 454 -26.50 -11.28 -9.42
CA GLU A 454 -27.61 -10.49 -8.88
C GLU A 454 -27.18 -9.07 -8.47
N GLY A 455 -25.91 -8.87 -8.08
CA GLY A 455 -25.34 -7.56 -7.76
C GLY A 455 -24.88 -6.76 -8.96
N GLY A 456 -24.87 -7.37 -10.17
CA GLY A 456 -24.41 -6.73 -11.39
C GLY A 456 -22.88 -6.66 -11.51
N TYR A 457 -22.17 -7.60 -10.88
CA TYR A 457 -20.72 -7.75 -10.97
C TYR A 457 -20.30 -8.89 -11.91
N ALA A 458 -21.28 -9.63 -12.46
CA ALA A 458 -21.07 -10.69 -13.43
C ALA A 458 -22.24 -10.74 -14.43
N PHE A 459 -21.93 -11.06 -15.69
CA PHE A 459 -22.90 -11.27 -16.77
C PHE A 459 -22.51 -12.50 -17.56
N LYS A 460 -23.51 -13.14 -18.21
CA LYS A 460 -23.36 -14.36 -18.99
C LYS A 460 -24.33 -14.36 -20.16
N ALA A 461 -23.88 -14.79 -21.34
CA ALA A 461 -24.74 -15.00 -22.51
C ALA A 461 -24.14 -16.06 -23.43
N ASP A 462 -24.97 -16.57 -24.39
CA ASP A 462 -24.54 -17.62 -25.32
C ASP A 462 -23.70 -17.09 -26.48
N THR A 463 -23.85 -15.79 -26.83
CA THR A 463 -23.05 -15.09 -27.84
C THR A 463 -22.42 -13.82 -27.29
N LEU A 464 -21.38 -13.31 -27.96
CA LEU A 464 -20.72 -12.06 -27.59
C LEU A 464 -21.65 -10.86 -27.78
N GLU A 465 -22.50 -10.88 -28.81
CA GLU A 465 -23.49 -9.83 -29.06
C GLU A 465 -24.55 -9.76 -27.96
N GLU A 466 -25.01 -10.91 -27.48
CA GLU A 466 -25.94 -10.99 -26.35
C GLU A 466 -25.26 -10.57 -25.03
N LEU A 467 -23.99 -10.98 -24.83
CA LEU A 467 -23.23 -10.57 -23.68
C LEU A 467 -23.07 -9.05 -23.62
N ALA A 468 -22.69 -8.40 -24.72
CA ALA A 468 -22.57 -6.96 -24.79
C ALA A 468 -23.87 -6.23 -24.43
N LYS A 469 -25.02 -6.76 -24.89
CA LYS A 469 -26.34 -6.21 -24.55
C LYS A 469 -26.74 -6.47 -23.09
N ALA A 470 -26.23 -7.53 -22.47
CA ALA A 470 -26.55 -7.91 -21.09
C ALA A 470 -25.75 -7.09 -20.06
N VAL A 471 -24.55 -6.65 -20.42
CA VAL A 471 -23.68 -5.89 -19.51
C VAL A 471 -24.30 -4.54 -19.17
N ILE A 472 -24.45 -4.27 -17.88
CA ILE A 472 -24.87 -2.98 -17.35
C ILE A 472 -23.63 -2.33 -16.74
N ASN A 473 -23.21 -1.18 -17.28
CA ASN A 473 -22.12 -0.40 -16.74
C ASN A 473 -22.59 0.33 -15.48
N LYS A 474 -22.45 -0.31 -14.33
CA LYS A 474 -22.85 0.24 -13.04
C LYS A 474 -22.28 1.66 -12.86
N TYR A 475 -23.11 2.59 -12.37
CA TYR A 475 -22.86 4.04 -12.27
C TYR A 475 -22.87 4.81 -13.61
N TYR A 476 -22.87 4.14 -14.74
CA TYR A 476 -22.87 4.70 -16.10
C TYR A 476 -23.89 3.95 -16.98
N GLU A 477 -25.09 3.73 -16.44
CA GLU A 477 -26.10 2.85 -17.05
C GLU A 477 -26.62 3.34 -18.42
N ASN A 478 -26.41 4.61 -18.75
CA ASN A 478 -26.69 5.18 -20.06
C ASN A 478 -25.58 4.92 -21.09
N ILE A 479 -24.44 4.34 -20.69
CA ILE A 479 -23.34 3.95 -21.56
C ILE A 479 -23.41 2.44 -21.73
N HIS A 480 -23.71 1.98 -22.94
CA HIS A 480 -23.88 0.55 -23.24
C HIS A 480 -22.66 -0.01 -23.93
N MET A 481 -22.31 -1.25 -23.61
CA MET A 481 -21.32 -1.99 -24.38
C MET A 481 -21.84 -2.22 -25.78
N ASP A 482 -21.01 -1.90 -26.80
CA ASP A 482 -21.37 -2.05 -28.21
C ASP A 482 -21.08 -3.48 -28.67
N PRO A 483 -22.12 -4.23 -29.15
CA PRO A 483 -21.92 -5.59 -29.63
C PRO A 483 -20.90 -5.72 -30.77
N ALA A 484 -20.87 -4.76 -31.70
CA ALA A 484 -19.95 -4.80 -32.82
C ALA A 484 -18.49 -4.55 -32.37
N ILE A 485 -18.30 -3.64 -31.39
CA ILE A 485 -17.00 -3.37 -30.81
C ILE A 485 -16.49 -4.59 -30.03
N LEU A 486 -17.32 -5.20 -29.18
CA LEU A 486 -16.90 -6.37 -28.41
C LEU A 486 -16.52 -7.54 -29.32
N VAL A 487 -17.35 -7.84 -30.33
CA VAL A 487 -17.06 -8.92 -31.30
C VAL A 487 -15.76 -8.66 -32.07
N GLU A 488 -15.52 -7.44 -32.51
CA GLU A 488 -14.28 -7.09 -33.21
C GLU A 488 -13.07 -7.15 -32.26
N THR A 489 -13.21 -6.72 -31.00
CA THR A 489 -12.18 -6.85 -29.97
C THR A 489 -11.76 -8.30 -29.79
N ILE A 490 -12.73 -9.20 -29.65
CA ILE A 490 -12.44 -10.64 -29.45
C ILE A 490 -11.88 -11.25 -30.71
N ARG A 491 -12.37 -10.87 -31.88
CA ARG A 491 -11.81 -11.34 -33.17
C ARG A 491 -10.32 -10.97 -33.31
N ARG A 492 -9.95 -9.74 -33.00
CA ARG A 492 -8.55 -9.28 -33.01
C ARG A 492 -7.69 -10.02 -32.02
N TYR A 493 -8.17 -10.19 -30.78
CA TYR A 493 -7.47 -10.98 -29.77
C TYR A 493 -7.25 -12.43 -30.23
N ASN A 494 -8.28 -13.08 -30.78
CA ASN A 494 -8.16 -14.45 -31.27
C ASN A 494 -7.17 -14.56 -32.44
N ALA A 495 -7.10 -13.55 -33.32
CA ALA A 495 -6.09 -13.48 -34.37
C ALA A 495 -4.67 -13.32 -33.81
N ALA A 496 -4.49 -12.54 -32.72
CA ALA A 496 -3.22 -12.41 -32.04
C ALA A 496 -2.77 -13.74 -31.39
N VAL A 497 -3.71 -14.50 -30.82
CA VAL A 497 -3.44 -15.86 -30.28
C VAL A 497 -2.97 -16.79 -31.41
N GLU A 498 -3.63 -16.79 -32.59
CA GLU A 498 -3.22 -17.59 -33.74
C GLU A 498 -1.83 -17.20 -34.26
N ALA A 499 -1.54 -15.91 -34.30
CA ALA A 499 -0.27 -15.39 -34.77
C ALA A 499 0.88 -15.55 -33.74
N GLY A 500 0.54 -15.79 -32.46
CA GLY A 500 1.48 -15.81 -31.34
C GLY A 500 2.09 -14.44 -31.02
N VAL A 501 1.44 -13.36 -31.50
CA VAL A 501 1.89 -11.97 -31.33
C VAL A 501 0.68 -11.04 -31.18
N ASP A 502 0.71 -10.17 -30.18
CA ASP A 502 -0.28 -9.13 -29.95
C ASP A 502 0.30 -7.76 -30.34
N ASP A 503 0.04 -7.35 -31.57
CA ASP A 503 0.51 -6.07 -32.11
C ASP A 503 -0.25 -4.87 -31.52
N ASP A 504 -1.43 -5.08 -30.90
CA ASP A 504 -2.24 -4.01 -30.33
C ASP A 504 -1.68 -3.53 -28.98
N TRP A 505 -1.33 -4.46 -28.09
CA TRP A 505 -0.95 -4.16 -26.71
C TRP A 505 0.33 -4.85 -26.24
N GLY A 506 0.90 -5.74 -27.05
CA GLY A 506 2.13 -6.46 -26.72
C GLY A 506 1.99 -7.50 -25.61
N LYS A 507 0.77 -8.02 -25.39
CA LYS A 507 0.52 -9.13 -24.48
C LYS A 507 1.28 -10.37 -24.93
N LYS A 508 1.98 -11.02 -24.02
CA LYS A 508 2.76 -12.25 -24.29
C LYS A 508 2.01 -13.52 -23.86
N SER A 509 1.12 -13.40 -22.87
CA SER A 509 0.26 -14.48 -22.39
C SER A 509 -0.90 -14.74 -23.38
N LEU A 510 -0.59 -15.31 -24.52
CA LEU A 510 -1.54 -15.60 -25.60
C LEU A 510 -1.88 -17.11 -25.61
N GLY A 511 -2.37 -17.63 -24.48
CA GLY A 511 -2.57 -19.07 -24.32
C GLY A 511 -3.77 -19.62 -25.06
N TYR A 512 -4.90 -18.92 -25.07
CA TYR A 512 -6.18 -19.46 -25.53
C TYR A 512 -7.04 -18.41 -26.20
N LYS A 513 -7.77 -18.85 -27.24
CA LYS A 513 -8.83 -18.06 -27.88
C LYS A 513 -10.09 -18.00 -27.01
N ILE A 514 -10.90 -17.00 -27.26
CA ILE A 514 -12.24 -16.82 -26.67
C ILE A 514 -13.25 -17.13 -27.78
N GLU A 515 -13.79 -18.34 -27.82
CA GLU A 515 -14.63 -18.80 -28.97
C GLU A 515 -15.77 -19.76 -28.59
N LYS A 516 -15.80 -20.27 -27.32
CA LYS A 516 -16.76 -21.28 -26.89
C LYS A 516 -17.79 -20.71 -25.92
N GLY A 517 -19.01 -20.45 -26.38
CA GLY A 517 -20.11 -20.03 -25.48
C GLY A 517 -20.46 -21.06 -24.41
N PRO A 518 -21.06 -20.64 -23.30
CA PRO A 518 -21.39 -19.27 -22.96
C PRO A 518 -20.16 -18.39 -22.68
N PHE A 519 -20.33 -17.09 -22.96
CA PHE A 519 -19.35 -16.04 -22.68
C PHE A 519 -19.70 -15.33 -21.38
N TYR A 520 -18.68 -14.77 -20.73
CA TYR A 520 -18.79 -14.12 -19.43
C TYR A 520 -18.14 -12.73 -19.46
N ALA A 521 -18.75 -11.78 -18.74
CA ALA A 521 -18.17 -10.49 -18.42
C ALA A 521 -18.14 -10.34 -16.90
N LEU A 522 -16.97 -10.23 -16.31
CA LEU A 522 -16.78 -10.10 -14.87
C LEU A 522 -16.17 -8.75 -14.51
N TRP A 523 -16.68 -8.15 -13.44
CA TRP A 523 -16.12 -6.95 -12.85
C TRP A 523 -14.64 -7.15 -12.51
N ALA A 524 -13.80 -6.27 -13.05
CA ALA A 524 -12.34 -6.37 -12.97
C ALA A 524 -11.67 -5.06 -12.55
N MET A 525 -12.40 -4.23 -11.78
CA MET A 525 -11.86 -2.97 -11.30
C MET A 525 -10.71 -3.17 -10.33
N PRO A 526 -9.67 -2.31 -10.41
CA PRO A 526 -8.60 -2.30 -9.41
C PRO A 526 -9.13 -2.02 -8.01
N SER A 527 -8.41 -2.50 -7.00
CA SER A 527 -8.74 -2.28 -5.60
C SER A 527 -7.90 -1.14 -5.02
N LEU A 528 -8.56 -0.12 -4.46
CA LEU A 528 -7.92 0.81 -3.54
C LEU A 528 -7.63 0.08 -2.23
N HIS A 529 -6.37 -0.09 -1.89
CA HIS A 529 -5.98 -0.94 -0.78
C HIS A 529 -5.75 -0.16 0.52
N ASP A 530 -4.87 0.83 0.48
CA ASP A 530 -4.50 1.65 1.64
C ASP A 530 -4.77 3.12 1.38
N THR A 531 -5.15 3.87 2.41
CA THR A 531 -5.01 5.32 2.42
C THR A 531 -3.59 5.69 2.86
N LEU A 532 -2.90 6.47 2.04
CA LEU A 532 -1.51 6.90 2.29
C LEU A 532 -1.40 8.41 2.55
N ALA A 533 -2.45 9.16 2.30
CA ALA A 533 -2.61 10.57 2.59
C ALA A 533 -3.63 10.76 3.72
N GLY A 534 -3.60 11.86 4.43
CA GLY A 534 -4.53 12.12 5.53
C GLY A 534 -4.14 13.35 6.34
N LEU A 535 -4.47 13.38 7.62
CA LEU A 535 -4.14 14.48 8.51
C LEU A 535 -2.62 14.63 8.67
N ARG A 536 -2.14 15.86 8.55
CA ARG A 536 -0.74 16.16 8.81
C ARG A 536 -0.43 16.06 10.28
N VAL A 537 0.61 15.31 10.63
CA VAL A 537 1.04 15.11 12.02
C VAL A 537 2.52 15.44 12.22
N ASN A 538 2.91 15.75 13.45
CA ASN A 538 4.31 15.89 13.85
C ASN A 538 4.92 14.55 14.31
N LYS A 539 6.14 14.56 14.82
CA LYS A 539 6.87 13.39 15.32
C LYS A 539 6.16 12.66 16.49
N ASP A 540 5.26 13.33 17.19
CA ASP A 540 4.48 12.80 18.32
C ASP A 540 3.09 12.32 17.87
N TYR A 541 2.84 12.29 16.55
CA TYR A 541 1.54 12.01 15.94
C TYR A 541 0.43 12.99 16.37
N GLN A 542 0.82 14.17 16.85
CA GLN A 542 -0.11 15.27 17.13
C GLN A 542 -0.48 15.97 15.83
N VAL A 543 -1.77 16.19 15.61
CA VAL A 543 -2.31 16.81 14.37
C VAL A 543 -1.89 18.25 14.27
N LEU A 544 -1.50 18.69 13.08
CA LEU A 544 -1.07 20.06 12.79
C LEU A 544 -2.18 20.85 12.11
N ASP A 545 -2.28 22.12 12.44
CA ASP A 545 -3.12 23.09 11.73
C ASP A 545 -2.50 23.60 10.42
N LEU A 546 -3.18 24.52 9.74
CA LEU A 546 -2.73 25.14 8.49
C LEU A 546 -1.45 25.98 8.65
N ASP A 547 -1.12 26.41 9.86
CA ASP A 547 0.12 27.13 10.22
C ASP A 547 1.24 26.16 10.64
N ALA A 548 1.04 24.85 10.51
CA ALA A 548 1.93 23.79 10.98
C ALA A 548 2.18 23.79 12.48
N LYS A 549 1.22 24.27 13.27
CA LYS A 549 1.25 24.22 14.74
C LYS A 549 0.41 23.03 15.22
N PRO A 550 0.82 22.35 16.30
CA PRO A 550 0.02 21.28 16.88
C PRO A 550 -1.35 21.81 17.35
N ILE A 551 -2.42 21.08 17.00
CA ILE A 551 -3.75 21.29 17.59
C ILE A 551 -3.75 20.61 18.95
N PRO A 552 -3.84 21.37 20.06
CA PRO A 552 -3.78 20.80 21.40
C PRO A 552 -4.87 19.74 21.63
N GLY A 553 -4.48 18.61 22.23
CA GLY A 553 -5.39 17.52 22.56
C GLY A 553 -5.86 16.69 21.36
N LEU A 554 -5.31 16.88 20.15
CA LEU A 554 -5.69 16.10 18.96
C LEU A 554 -4.50 15.33 18.38
N PHE A 555 -4.69 14.02 18.21
CA PHE A 555 -3.70 13.09 17.68
C PHE A 555 -4.31 12.28 16.53
N CYS A 556 -3.46 11.73 15.67
CA CYS A 556 -3.92 10.88 14.58
C CYS A 556 -2.89 9.82 14.23
N ALA A 557 -3.32 8.58 14.01
CA ALA A 557 -2.44 7.49 13.59
C ALA A 557 -3.14 6.56 12.58
N GLY A 558 -2.35 5.66 11.98
CA GLY A 558 -2.84 4.73 10.97
C GLY A 558 -3.06 5.38 9.63
N GLU A 559 -4.05 4.90 8.89
CA GLU A 559 -4.34 5.35 7.54
C GLU A 559 -4.98 6.74 7.48
N SER A 560 -5.54 7.23 8.58
CA SER A 560 -6.01 8.62 8.68
C SER A 560 -4.87 9.63 8.78
N SER A 561 -3.63 9.21 9.07
CA SER A 561 -2.47 10.08 9.13
C SER A 561 -1.69 10.10 7.81
N GLY A 562 -1.46 11.29 7.27
CA GLY A 562 -0.75 11.49 6.01
C GLY A 562 0.77 11.61 6.15
N ALA A 563 1.40 10.98 7.14
CA ALA A 563 2.80 11.21 7.44
C ALA A 563 3.78 10.27 6.73
N MET A 564 3.37 9.03 6.51
CA MET A 564 4.24 7.99 5.95
C MET A 564 3.52 7.21 4.86
N ARG A 565 4.09 7.21 3.67
CA ARG A 565 3.66 6.40 2.56
C ARG A 565 4.32 5.01 2.64
N ILE A 566 3.91 4.22 3.61
CA ILE A 566 4.38 2.86 3.84
C ILE A 566 3.15 1.97 4.01
N HIS A 567 3.12 0.84 3.30
CA HIS A 567 2.05 -0.15 3.44
C HIS A 567 2.11 -0.88 4.78
N GLY A 568 0.94 -1.25 5.30
CA GLY A 568 0.73 -2.34 6.23
C GLY A 568 0.65 -1.98 7.71
N LEU A 569 0.40 -3.02 8.48
CA LEU A 569 0.09 -2.95 9.91
C LEU A 569 1.23 -2.38 10.76
N GLY A 570 2.51 -2.60 10.39
CA GLY A 570 3.65 -2.10 11.17
C GLY A 570 3.62 -0.59 11.38
N ARG A 571 3.34 0.17 10.30
CA ARG A 571 3.14 1.63 10.37
C ARG A 571 1.98 1.99 11.29
N CYS A 572 0.83 1.33 11.11
CA CYS A 572 -0.38 1.63 11.87
C CYS A 572 -0.18 1.35 13.36
N MET A 573 0.38 0.18 13.69
CA MET A 573 0.61 -0.23 15.08
C MET A 573 1.61 0.68 15.78
N THR A 574 2.75 0.94 15.17
CA THR A 574 3.79 1.79 15.77
C THR A 574 3.35 3.25 15.87
N GLY A 575 2.67 3.78 14.83
CA GLY A 575 2.07 5.12 14.89
C GLY A 575 1.02 5.24 16.00
N GLY A 576 0.15 4.23 16.15
CA GLY A 576 -0.79 4.14 17.26
C GLY A 576 -0.11 4.11 18.60
N TYR A 577 0.95 3.31 18.76
CA TYR A 577 1.75 3.27 19.99
C TYR A 577 2.31 4.64 20.38
N ILE A 578 2.89 5.38 19.42
CA ILE A 578 3.42 6.73 19.66
C ILE A 578 2.29 7.70 20.02
N ALA A 579 1.18 7.70 19.25
CA ALA A 579 0.03 8.55 19.52
C ALA A 579 -0.60 8.29 20.90
N GLY A 580 -0.72 7.02 21.29
CA GLY A 580 -1.21 6.63 22.62
C GLY A 580 -0.34 7.12 23.75
N ARG A 581 0.99 6.94 23.64
CA ARG A 581 1.99 7.47 24.58
C ARG A 581 1.91 8.99 24.66
N ALA A 582 1.82 9.66 23.52
CA ALA A 582 1.77 11.11 23.43
C ALA A 582 0.48 11.67 24.08
N ALA A 583 -0.69 11.09 23.75
CA ALA A 583 -1.97 11.52 24.32
C ALA A 583 -2.06 11.30 25.83
N ALA A 584 -1.46 10.22 26.35
CA ALA A 584 -1.43 9.96 27.79
C ALA A 584 -0.55 10.94 28.57
N SER A 585 0.44 11.55 27.90
CA SER A 585 1.49 12.39 28.52
C SER A 585 1.40 13.87 28.14
N VAL A 586 0.22 14.40 27.82
CA VAL A 586 0.07 15.82 27.49
C VAL A 586 0.28 16.72 28.70
N ASP A 587 0.80 17.93 28.44
CA ASP A 587 0.87 19.01 29.44
C ASP A 587 -0.51 19.66 29.64
N GLU A 588 -0.56 20.69 30.49
CA GLU A 588 -1.79 21.46 30.77
C GLU A 588 -2.39 22.13 29.51
N ASN A 589 -1.54 22.39 28.52
CA ASN A 589 -1.95 22.98 27.23
C ASN A 589 -2.42 21.93 26.22
N GLY A 590 -2.34 20.63 26.53
CA GLY A 590 -2.72 19.55 25.61
C GLY A 590 -1.63 19.23 24.57
N LEU A 591 -0.38 19.61 24.84
CA LEU A 591 0.77 19.29 23.98
C LEU A 591 1.52 18.07 24.50
N ALA A 592 1.97 17.21 23.60
CA ALA A 592 2.71 16.00 23.94
C ALA A 592 4.05 16.30 24.62
N THR A 593 4.35 15.58 25.69
CA THR A 593 5.60 15.72 26.47
C THR A 593 6.46 14.45 26.47
N ALA A 594 5.93 13.32 25.98
CA ALA A 594 6.69 12.08 25.89
C ALA A 594 7.87 12.20 24.92
N SER A 595 9.02 11.64 25.27
CA SER A 595 10.14 11.56 24.34
C SER A 595 9.85 10.59 23.19
N THR A 596 10.28 10.97 21.99
CA THR A 596 10.33 10.13 20.79
C THR A 596 11.77 9.72 20.44
N ASP A 597 12.71 9.97 21.34
CA ASP A 597 14.10 9.54 21.18
C ASP A 597 14.19 8.01 21.26
N LEU A 598 15.19 7.47 20.58
CA LEU A 598 15.48 6.04 20.62
C LEU A 598 15.95 5.63 22.03
N ASP A 599 15.26 4.68 22.66
CA ASP A 599 15.79 4.02 23.85
C ASP A 599 16.99 3.15 23.44
N PRO A 600 18.19 3.38 23.98
CA PRO A 600 19.40 2.66 23.59
C PRO A 600 19.28 1.13 23.66
N LYS A 601 18.44 0.59 24.54
CA LYS A 601 18.22 -0.87 24.63
C LYS A 601 17.51 -1.46 23.38
N PHE A 602 16.80 -0.62 22.60
CA PHE A 602 16.11 -1.00 21.37
C PHE A 602 16.82 -0.50 20.11
N ALA A 603 18.03 0.04 20.25
CA ALA A 603 18.73 0.67 19.15
C ALA A 603 19.04 -0.28 17.99
N GLY A 604 19.18 -1.57 18.27
CA GLY A 604 19.55 -2.57 17.27
C GLY A 604 21.05 -2.72 17.13
N MET A 605 21.45 -3.50 16.14
CA MET A 605 22.87 -3.66 15.81
C MET A 605 23.35 -2.44 15.00
N GLU A 606 24.50 -1.92 15.33
CA GLU A 606 25.21 -0.93 14.52
C GLU A 606 24.50 0.42 14.38
N THR A 607 23.74 0.85 15.41
CA THR A 607 23.00 2.12 15.41
C THR A 607 23.84 3.35 15.10
N ASN A 608 25.12 3.30 15.42
CA ASN A 608 26.08 4.36 15.13
C ASN A 608 27.08 3.97 14.04
N ASP A 609 26.95 2.77 13.45
CA ASP A 609 27.84 2.34 12.38
C ASP A 609 27.34 2.82 11.01
N LEU A 610 27.70 4.05 10.70
CA LEU A 610 27.46 4.62 9.37
C LEU A 610 28.11 3.83 8.24
N THR A 611 28.99 2.86 8.54
CA THR A 611 29.65 2.02 7.53
C THR A 611 28.63 1.18 6.79
N VAL A 612 27.62 0.63 7.46
CA VAL A 612 26.54 -0.14 6.82
C VAL A 612 25.76 0.73 5.85
N ILE A 613 25.38 1.94 6.29
CA ILE A 613 24.67 2.91 5.43
C ILE A 613 25.54 3.37 4.28
N ARG A 614 26.83 3.66 4.54
CA ARG A 614 27.80 4.06 3.51
C ARG A 614 28.02 2.96 2.47
N ASN A 615 28.23 1.73 2.91
CA ASN A 615 28.43 0.60 2.00
C ASN A 615 27.17 0.30 1.17
N ARG A 616 26.00 0.57 1.75
CA ARG A 616 24.72 0.31 1.07
C ARG A 616 24.37 1.37 0.02
N TYR A 617 24.75 2.63 0.23
CA TYR A 617 24.28 3.75 -0.58
C TYR A 617 25.37 4.67 -1.10
N ASP A 618 26.62 4.25 -0.95
CA ASP A 618 27.79 4.98 -1.41
C ASP A 618 27.72 6.50 -1.20
N VAL A 619 27.75 6.93 0.07
CA VAL A 619 27.77 8.35 0.46
C VAL A 619 29.12 9.05 0.18
N THR A 620 30.05 8.35 -0.49
CA THR A 620 31.37 8.88 -0.88
C THR A 620 31.28 10.05 -1.84
N PHE A 621 30.16 10.24 -2.53
CA PHE A 621 29.94 11.32 -3.49
C PHE A 621 29.47 12.66 -2.88
N MET A 622 29.39 12.79 -1.57
CA MET A 622 29.11 14.09 -0.97
C MET A 622 30.36 14.99 -1.06
N PRO A 623 30.31 16.09 -1.79
CA PRO A 623 31.45 17.00 -1.88
C PRO A 623 31.91 17.44 -0.49
N GLY A 624 33.21 17.27 -0.21
CA GLY A 624 33.81 17.64 1.09
C GLY A 624 33.69 16.58 2.19
N SER A 625 33.16 15.37 1.92
CA SER A 625 33.16 14.28 2.91
C SER A 625 34.58 13.71 3.14
N GLU A 626 34.85 13.27 4.37
CA GLU A 626 36.13 12.55 4.65
C GLU A 626 36.29 11.30 3.78
N ALA A 627 35.21 10.64 3.39
CA ALA A 627 35.21 9.50 2.50
C ALA A 627 35.62 9.87 1.07
N ALA A 628 35.17 11.04 0.56
CA ALA A 628 35.62 11.57 -0.72
C ALA A 628 37.12 11.94 -0.69
N ALA A 629 37.58 12.52 0.42
CA ALA A 629 38.99 12.83 0.64
C ALA A 629 39.84 11.55 0.73
N LYS A 630 39.33 10.52 1.41
CA LYS A 630 39.99 9.21 1.52
C LYS A 630 40.03 8.47 0.18
N ALA A 631 38.92 8.42 -0.56
CA ALA A 631 38.88 7.82 -1.90
C ALA A 631 39.81 8.53 -2.89
N ALA A 632 39.91 9.88 -2.79
CA ALA A 632 40.88 10.66 -3.56
C ALA A 632 42.33 10.38 -3.13
N ALA A 633 42.60 10.17 -1.83
CA ALA A 633 43.90 9.82 -1.31
C ALA A 633 44.30 8.38 -1.69
N ASP A 634 43.35 7.42 -1.57
CA ASP A 634 43.58 6.02 -1.94
C ASP A 634 43.83 5.86 -3.44
N SER A 635 43.14 6.62 -4.29
CA SER A 635 43.40 6.69 -5.74
C SER A 635 44.74 7.38 -6.06
N ALA A 636 45.20 8.33 -5.25
CA ALA A 636 46.49 8.96 -5.40
C ALA A 636 47.67 8.04 -4.94
N VAL A 637 47.43 7.24 -3.90
CA VAL A 637 48.40 6.24 -3.41
C VAL A 637 48.54 5.06 -4.40
N GLY A 638 47.42 4.63 -5.01
CA GLY A 638 47.44 3.63 -6.09
C GLY A 638 48.16 4.07 -7.36
N ALA A 639 48.37 5.38 -7.55
CA ALA A 639 49.15 5.94 -8.67
C ALA A 639 50.66 6.00 -8.41
N ALA A 640 51.13 5.72 -7.17
CA ALA A 640 52.52 5.96 -6.76
C ALA A 640 53.44 4.74 -6.75
N GLU A 641 52.95 3.51 -6.93
CA GLU A 641 53.77 2.30 -7.00
C GLU A 641 53.46 1.45 -8.25
N SER A 642 53.88 1.90 -9.45
CA SER A 642 54.01 1.03 -10.58
C SER A 642 55.45 0.56 -10.66
N LYS A 643 55.71 -0.75 -10.36
CA LYS A 643 56.92 -1.41 -10.77
C LYS A 643 57.03 -1.39 -12.30
N ALA A 644 58.17 -0.92 -12.82
CA ALA A 644 58.40 -0.79 -14.23
C ALA A 644 58.27 -2.15 -14.95
N GLY A 645 57.22 -2.28 -15.76
CA GLY A 645 56.99 -3.34 -16.74
C GLY A 645 56.31 -2.70 -17.96
N ASP A 646 56.42 -3.36 -19.14
CA ASP A 646 55.70 -2.88 -20.33
C ASP A 646 54.21 -2.89 -20.12
N THR A 647 53.52 -1.80 -20.52
CA THR A 647 52.08 -1.68 -20.36
C THR A 647 51.36 -1.74 -21.71
N TYR A 648 50.22 -2.43 -21.74
CA TYR A 648 49.44 -2.64 -22.96
C TYR A 648 47.96 -2.31 -22.68
N VAL A 649 47.31 -1.67 -23.63
CA VAL A 649 45.89 -1.20 -23.47
C VAL A 649 45.02 -1.88 -24.51
N GLY A 650 43.91 -2.46 -24.05
CA GLY A 650 42.83 -2.98 -24.88
C GLY A 650 41.53 -2.21 -24.61
N THR A 651 40.66 -2.14 -25.61
CA THR A 651 39.36 -1.46 -25.53
C THR A 651 38.25 -2.33 -26.11
N SER A 652 37.17 -2.46 -25.41
CA SER A 652 35.90 -2.98 -25.90
C SER A 652 34.86 -1.85 -25.98
N ASP A 653 34.14 -1.78 -27.08
CA ASP A 653 33.02 -0.82 -27.25
C ASP A 653 31.66 -1.41 -26.81
N ASN A 654 31.67 -2.63 -26.28
CA ASN A 654 30.47 -3.43 -25.93
C ASN A 654 30.08 -3.32 -24.46
N GLY A 655 30.61 -2.35 -23.70
CA GLY A 655 30.13 -2.07 -22.35
C GLY A 655 28.73 -1.49 -22.33
N MET A 656 27.97 -1.75 -21.27
CA MET A 656 26.56 -1.34 -21.15
C MET A 656 26.41 0.20 -21.13
N GLY A 657 27.32 0.89 -20.45
CA GLY A 657 27.36 2.36 -20.37
C GLY A 657 28.32 3.02 -21.37
N GLY A 658 29.04 2.27 -22.18
CA GLY A 658 30.01 2.76 -23.14
C GLY A 658 31.32 1.95 -23.17
N PRO A 659 32.40 2.50 -23.77
CA PRO A 659 33.64 1.74 -23.92
C PRO A 659 34.31 1.38 -22.59
N VAL A 660 34.72 0.12 -22.47
CA VAL A 660 35.59 -0.37 -21.38
C VAL A 660 37.01 -0.43 -21.86
N GLN A 661 37.94 0.24 -21.16
CA GLN A 661 39.34 0.27 -21.49
C GLN A 661 40.18 -0.30 -20.35
N VAL A 662 40.94 -1.34 -20.66
CA VAL A 662 41.77 -2.10 -19.71
C VAL A 662 43.24 -1.92 -20.06
N GLN A 663 44.08 -1.58 -19.08
CA GLN A 663 45.50 -1.59 -19.16
C GLN A 663 46.08 -2.77 -18.37
N ILE A 664 46.95 -3.52 -18.94
CA ILE A 664 47.74 -4.56 -18.25
C ILE A 664 49.19 -4.13 -18.14
N SER A 665 49.83 -4.48 -17.02
CA SER A 665 51.28 -4.42 -16.85
C SER A 665 51.84 -5.84 -16.96
N VAL A 666 52.93 -6.01 -17.76
CA VAL A 666 53.50 -7.32 -18.04
C VAL A 666 54.97 -7.37 -17.63
N ASN A 667 55.32 -8.39 -16.87
CA ASN A 667 56.71 -8.68 -16.55
C ASN A 667 56.95 -10.21 -16.71
N ASP A 668 58.05 -10.61 -17.34
CA ASP A 668 58.39 -12.01 -17.57
C ASP A 668 57.26 -12.85 -18.20
N LYS A 669 56.54 -12.25 -19.19
CA LYS A 669 55.39 -12.87 -19.86
C LYS A 669 54.19 -13.19 -18.94
N LYS A 670 54.07 -12.51 -17.81
CA LYS A 670 52.94 -12.62 -16.91
C LYS A 670 52.32 -11.25 -16.67
N ILE A 671 50.99 -11.21 -16.56
CA ILE A 671 50.28 -10.02 -16.13
C ILE A 671 50.56 -9.82 -14.64
N THR A 672 51.09 -8.67 -14.29
CA THR A 672 51.42 -8.30 -12.90
C THR A 672 50.47 -7.30 -12.31
N ASP A 673 49.74 -6.54 -13.15
CA ASP A 673 48.73 -5.56 -12.72
C ASP A 673 47.69 -5.32 -13.83
N ILE A 674 46.48 -5.01 -13.46
CA ILE A 674 45.37 -4.69 -14.37
C ILE A 674 44.67 -3.43 -13.85
N LYS A 675 44.54 -2.39 -14.71
CA LYS A 675 43.85 -1.15 -14.41
C LYS A 675 42.73 -0.87 -15.39
N ILE A 676 41.60 -0.41 -14.87
CA ILE A 676 40.53 0.12 -15.71
C ILE A 676 40.83 1.60 -15.98
N LEU A 677 41.10 1.92 -17.23
CA LEU A 677 41.45 3.29 -17.65
C LEU A 677 40.18 4.11 -17.98
N LYS A 678 39.15 3.44 -18.50
CA LYS A 678 37.91 4.05 -18.88
C LYS A 678 36.79 3.03 -18.73
N GLN A 679 35.71 3.48 -18.14
CA GLN A 679 34.42 2.78 -18.10
C GLN A 679 33.30 3.80 -17.83
N SER A 680 32.10 3.49 -18.26
CA SER A 680 30.87 4.26 -17.98
C SER A 680 29.75 3.28 -17.59
N GLU A 681 30.15 2.18 -16.95
CA GLU A 681 29.22 1.16 -16.49
C GLU A 681 28.33 1.68 -15.36
N THR A 682 27.16 1.10 -15.20
CA THR A 682 26.23 1.51 -14.16
C THR A 682 26.84 1.29 -12.78
N PRO A 683 26.98 2.36 -11.96
CA PRO A 683 27.52 2.23 -10.61
C PRO A 683 26.75 1.24 -9.75
N GLY A 684 27.46 0.38 -9.03
CA GLY A 684 26.90 -0.65 -8.16
C GLY A 684 26.36 -1.91 -8.89
N ILE A 685 26.42 -1.96 -10.23
CA ILE A 685 26.00 -3.14 -11.01
C ILE A 685 27.14 -3.59 -11.92
N GLY A 686 27.49 -2.76 -12.90
CA GLY A 686 28.51 -3.07 -13.86
C GLY A 686 29.92 -2.90 -13.28
N ASP A 687 30.15 -1.79 -12.60
CA ASP A 687 31.46 -1.44 -12.05
C ASP A 687 31.94 -2.41 -10.96
N VAL A 688 31.04 -2.99 -10.14
CA VAL A 688 31.39 -3.99 -9.13
C VAL A 688 31.92 -5.29 -9.73
N ALA A 689 31.73 -5.53 -11.03
CA ALA A 689 32.26 -6.69 -11.70
C ALA A 689 33.78 -6.60 -11.94
N PHE A 690 34.36 -5.41 -12.00
CA PHE A 690 35.77 -5.27 -12.36
C PHE A 690 36.71 -5.87 -11.30
N GLU A 691 36.46 -5.66 -10.04
CA GLU A 691 37.34 -6.18 -8.97
C GLU A 691 37.44 -7.70 -8.97
N PRO A 692 36.37 -8.51 -8.94
CA PRO A 692 36.47 -9.96 -9.03
C PRO A 692 37.04 -10.45 -10.38
N LEU A 693 36.75 -9.74 -11.49
CA LEU A 693 37.28 -10.07 -12.80
C LEU A 693 38.80 -9.80 -12.87
N ILE A 694 39.27 -8.67 -12.34
CA ILE A 694 40.70 -8.34 -12.24
C ILE A 694 41.43 -9.42 -11.42
N LYS A 695 40.88 -9.76 -10.26
CA LYS A 695 41.44 -10.80 -9.40
C LYS A 695 41.55 -12.16 -10.13
N SER A 696 40.44 -12.57 -10.76
CA SER A 696 40.42 -13.84 -11.52
C SER A 696 41.38 -13.83 -12.71
N ALA A 697 41.49 -12.69 -13.42
CA ALA A 697 42.43 -12.55 -14.54
C ALA A 697 43.89 -12.63 -14.11
N LEU A 698 44.26 -12.03 -12.98
CA LEU A 698 45.60 -12.13 -12.40
C LEU A 698 45.90 -13.53 -11.94
N GLU A 699 44.96 -14.25 -11.36
CA GLU A 699 45.14 -15.64 -10.93
C GLU A 699 45.25 -16.62 -12.12
N LYS A 700 44.30 -16.51 -13.08
CA LYS A 700 44.20 -17.41 -14.23
C LYS A 700 45.20 -17.07 -15.36
N GLN A 701 45.73 -15.85 -15.39
CA GLN A 701 46.57 -15.33 -16.49
C GLN A 701 45.92 -15.51 -17.86
N SER A 702 44.57 -15.35 -17.92
CA SER A 702 43.74 -15.63 -19.08
C SER A 702 42.62 -14.62 -19.19
N PRO A 703 42.14 -14.26 -20.38
CA PRO A 703 40.96 -13.46 -20.58
C PRO A 703 39.66 -14.27 -20.53
N GLU A 704 39.77 -15.62 -20.46
CA GLU A 704 38.58 -16.49 -20.32
C GLU A 704 38.17 -16.57 -18.86
N LEU A 705 37.23 -15.69 -18.49
CA LEU A 705 36.72 -15.55 -17.14
C LEU A 705 35.23 -15.82 -17.09
N ASP A 706 34.80 -16.33 -15.95
CA ASP A 706 33.36 -16.47 -15.68
C ASP A 706 32.72 -15.10 -15.52
N ALA A 707 31.53 -14.93 -16.08
CA ALA A 707 30.78 -13.68 -15.94
C ALA A 707 30.31 -13.52 -14.50
N VAL A 708 30.41 -12.30 -13.97
CA VAL A 708 29.89 -11.95 -12.67
C VAL A 708 28.34 -11.88 -12.76
N THR A 709 27.67 -12.57 -11.84
CA THR A 709 26.21 -12.63 -11.79
C THR A 709 25.63 -11.22 -11.69
N GLY A 710 24.70 -10.89 -12.58
CA GLY A 710 24.08 -9.56 -12.66
C GLY A 710 24.83 -8.55 -13.53
N ALA A 711 26.11 -8.82 -13.94
CA ALA A 711 26.92 -7.91 -14.74
C ALA A 711 27.51 -8.59 -16.00
N THR A 712 26.74 -9.42 -16.66
CA THR A 712 27.18 -10.25 -17.79
C THR A 712 27.74 -9.43 -18.97
N ILE A 713 27.12 -8.29 -19.31
CA ILE A 713 27.54 -7.42 -20.40
C ILE A 713 28.89 -6.80 -20.07
N THR A 714 29.02 -6.20 -18.89
CA THR A 714 30.29 -5.62 -18.40
C THR A 714 31.40 -6.66 -18.32
N SER A 715 31.09 -7.86 -17.83
CA SER A 715 32.07 -8.97 -17.77
C SER A 715 32.57 -9.34 -19.16
N LYS A 716 31.73 -9.43 -20.16
CA LYS A 716 32.10 -9.68 -21.56
C LYS A 716 32.94 -8.55 -22.12
N ALA A 717 32.55 -7.29 -21.88
CA ALA A 717 33.30 -6.12 -22.33
C ALA A 717 34.73 -6.07 -21.71
N PHE A 718 34.84 -6.40 -20.40
CA PHE A 718 36.13 -6.51 -19.72
C PHE A 718 36.99 -7.62 -20.34
N CYS A 719 36.47 -8.83 -20.53
CA CYS A 719 37.19 -9.95 -21.12
C CYS A 719 37.66 -9.62 -22.55
N GLU A 720 36.82 -8.96 -23.35
CA GLU A 720 37.20 -8.51 -24.70
C GLU A 720 38.30 -7.46 -24.68
N ALA A 721 38.19 -6.46 -23.78
CA ALA A 721 39.25 -5.45 -23.62
C ALA A 721 40.56 -6.10 -23.12
N LEU A 722 40.48 -7.02 -22.16
CA LEU A 722 41.62 -7.77 -21.64
C LEU A 722 42.25 -8.63 -22.73
N THR A 723 41.47 -9.35 -23.54
CA THR A 723 41.95 -10.12 -24.70
C THR A 723 42.77 -9.24 -25.64
N LYS A 724 42.23 -8.08 -26.02
CA LYS A 724 42.95 -7.14 -26.91
C LYS A 724 44.25 -6.62 -26.29
N ALA A 725 44.28 -6.38 -24.98
CA ALA A 725 45.50 -5.99 -24.29
C ALA A 725 46.54 -7.13 -24.25
N MET A 726 46.13 -8.38 -23.99
CA MET A 726 46.96 -9.56 -23.94
C MET A 726 47.52 -9.94 -25.33
N VAL A 727 46.72 -9.77 -26.39
CA VAL A 727 47.21 -9.95 -27.78
C VAL A 727 48.31 -8.94 -28.10
N LYS A 728 48.12 -7.65 -27.75
CA LYS A 728 49.13 -6.59 -27.94
C LYS A 728 50.41 -6.88 -27.15
N ALA A 729 50.28 -7.51 -25.99
CA ALA A 729 51.41 -7.90 -25.15
C ALA A 729 52.10 -9.19 -25.65
N GLY A 730 51.57 -9.87 -26.66
CA GLY A 730 52.09 -11.17 -27.15
C GLY A 730 51.94 -12.31 -26.15
N LEU A 731 51.00 -12.21 -25.23
CA LEU A 731 50.70 -13.24 -24.24
C LEU A 731 49.78 -14.34 -24.77
N ILE A 732 48.91 -13.99 -25.73
CA ILE A 732 48.00 -14.89 -26.44
C ILE A 732 48.05 -14.60 -27.95
N ALA A 733 47.74 -15.60 -28.79
CA ALA A 733 47.63 -15.41 -30.23
C ALA A 733 46.37 -14.60 -30.61
N GLN A 734 46.42 -13.98 -31.80
CA GLN A 734 45.34 -13.16 -32.31
C GLN A 734 44.10 -14.00 -32.67
#